data_a4d04123784fe5839580409788b2aaba
#
_entry.id   a4d04123784fe5839580409788b2aaba
#
_cell.length_a   1.000
_cell.length_b   1.000
_cell.length_c   1.000
_cell.angle_alpha   90.00
_cell.angle_beta   90.00
_cell.angle_gamma   90.00
#
_symmetry.space_group_name_H-M   'P 1'
#
loop_
_entity.id
_entity.type
_entity.pdbx_description
1 polymer ?
#
loop_
_entity_poly.entity_id
_entity_poly.type
_entity_poly.pdbx_seq_one_letter_code
_entity_poly.pdbx_strand_id
1 'polypeptide(L)'
;MVSNRLVFTAPHPRIFAPLWAFMRVCLFLLCTYPLAATPLHAEEKIVRAHGLSAFGELKYPEGFAHFDYVNPAAPKGGMFSTWAFGTFDSLSPYILKGNPAAGSTVFFDSLMTATLDEPDAMYGLVAHSVEYPESREWVIFHMRPEARFWDGTPLTAQDVVFSVDILREKGQPVYRVILKDFQNVEALDDHTVKFTFAPDGPLRELPMTAAGLPIFSRAYYATRDFAESTLEAPMGSGPYMLDEVISGSSVTYRRNPDYWAKDLNVVVGHNNFDLLKIEYFADYTTAFEAFKAGAYSFREEFMSLIWATGYDFPAVEKGWVKVETLADGRPAGTQGWWFNLRRPVFQDPRVREAIGMAFNFEWSNESLFYGLYSRTDSFWENSAMQAEGMPSQAELALLEPLRADLPEAVFTQEAWVPAVSAPDRVADRRTLRQAGKLLDEAGWVVGADGIRQNAAGEKLQVEFLNDSPSFERIVNPYVENLGRLGIAVKTERVENAQAQEREKKFDFDITTRRYSMSQTPGAELRAMFGSETAGVEGSNNIAGVANPAVDALIRHIENATNRDELTVAVKALDRVLRALHIWVPQWYKPVHNIAYFDMFERPYTDTPPPRSLGESSIWWFNPDKAQALRAAGALR
;
A
#
# COMPACT_ATOMS: atom_id res chain seq x y z
N MET A 1 -11.88 -43.98 -65.48
CA MET A 1 -11.29 -44.10 -66.87
C MET A 1 -9.77 -44.04 -66.63
N VAL A 2 -9.17 -45.21 -66.75
CA VAL A 2 -8.28 -45.67 -67.80
C VAL A 2 -6.93 -44.94 -67.71
N SER A 3 -5.90 -45.58 -67.27
CA SER A 3 -5.06 -46.67 -67.81
C SER A 3 -3.73 -46.09 -68.26
N ASN A 4 -2.64 -46.59 -67.96
CA ASN A 4 -1.79 -47.72 -68.23
C ASN A 4 -0.31 -47.28 -68.25
N ARG A 5 0.58 -48.02 -67.57
CA ARG A 5 1.50 -49.07 -68.02
C ARG A 5 2.58 -48.64 -69.04
N LEU A 6 3.85 -48.91 -68.79
CA LEU A 6 4.68 -50.11 -69.03
C LEU A 6 6.17 -49.74 -68.83
N VAL A 7 7.05 -50.41 -68.05
CA VAL A 7 7.82 -51.64 -68.23
C VAL A 7 8.89 -51.59 -69.34
N PHE A 8 10.16 -51.81 -68.96
CA PHE A 8 11.16 -52.77 -69.51
C PHE A 8 12.57 -52.40 -69.04
N THR A 9 13.22 -53.17 -68.29
CA THR A 9 14.16 -54.31 -68.38
C THR A 9 15.65 -53.96 -68.55
N ALA A 10 16.41 -54.66 -67.73
CA ALA A 10 17.88 -54.74 -67.57
C ALA A 10 18.65 -55.21 -68.82
N PRO A 11 19.99 -55.23 -68.84
CA PRO A 11 20.78 -56.21 -68.07
C PRO A 11 22.17 -55.74 -67.58
N HIS A 12 22.75 -56.56 -66.69
CA HIS A 12 24.13 -56.52 -66.19
C HIS A 12 25.21 -56.74 -67.28
N PRO A 13 26.51 -56.35 -67.04
CA PRO A 13 27.42 -57.36 -66.57
C PRO A 13 28.42 -56.98 -65.44
N ARG A 14 28.94 -58.01 -64.82
CA ARG A 14 30.02 -58.11 -63.84
C ARG A 14 31.35 -57.57 -64.34
N ILE A 15 32.20 -57.03 -63.43
CA ILE A 15 33.66 -57.28 -63.43
C ILE A 15 34.22 -56.85 -62.03
N PHE A 16 35.14 -57.65 -61.55
CA PHE A 16 35.96 -57.61 -60.36
C PHE A 16 36.77 -56.32 -60.15
N ALA A 17 36.94 -55.89 -58.93
CA ALA A 17 38.04 -55.04 -58.48
C ALA A 17 38.27 -55.09 -56.96
N PRO A 18 39.47 -54.81 -56.45
CA PRO A 18 40.09 -55.54 -55.35
C PRO A 18 39.97 -54.89 -53.93
N LEU A 19 40.34 -55.74 -53.02
CA LEU A 19 40.21 -55.71 -51.55
C LEU A 19 41.05 -54.67 -50.79
N TRP A 20 41.31 -53.47 -51.31
CA TRP A 20 42.15 -52.47 -50.59
C TRP A 20 41.50 -51.13 -50.28
N ALA A 21 40.25 -50.96 -50.55
CA ALA A 21 39.52 -49.65 -50.24
C ALA A 21 38.72 -49.68 -48.94
N PHE A 22 38.63 -50.81 -48.24
CA PHE A 22 37.75 -50.91 -47.01
C PHE A 22 38.41 -50.49 -45.73
N MET A 23 39.69 -50.17 -45.66
CA MET A 23 40.38 -49.84 -44.40
C MET A 23 40.61 -48.34 -44.17
N ARG A 24 40.20 -47.47 -45.10
CA ARG A 24 40.28 -46.00 -44.92
C ARG A 24 38.94 -45.27 -44.70
N VAL A 25 37.82 -45.95 -44.88
CA VAL A 25 36.47 -45.33 -44.67
C VAL A 25 35.97 -45.52 -43.22
N CYS A 26 36.46 -46.52 -42.49
CA CYS A 26 36.07 -46.75 -41.12
C CYS A 26 36.77 -45.83 -40.11
N LEU A 27 37.82 -45.08 -40.50
CA LEU A 27 38.52 -44.17 -39.56
C LEU A 27 38.02 -42.72 -39.64
N PHE A 28 37.11 -42.36 -40.56
CA PHE A 28 36.57 -41.03 -40.73
C PHE A 28 35.08 -40.92 -40.28
N LEU A 29 34.44 -42.02 -39.91
CA LEU A 29 33.04 -42.03 -39.43
C LEU A 29 32.90 -42.05 -37.89
N LEU A 30 34.03 -41.99 -37.16
CA LEU A 30 34.02 -41.98 -35.69
C LEU A 30 34.23 -40.59 -35.07
N CYS A 31 34.28 -39.49 -35.85
CA CYS A 31 34.53 -38.13 -35.34
C CYS A 31 33.43 -37.09 -35.58
N THR A 32 32.20 -37.48 -35.93
CA THR A 32 31.09 -36.52 -36.06
C THR A 32 29.79 -37.02 -35.47
N TYR A 33 29.85 -37.57 -34.24
CA TYR A 33 28.68 -37.41 -33.36
C TYR A 33 28.83 -36.05 -32.71
N PRO A 34 27.90 -35.09 -32.94
CA PRO A 34 27.84 -33.94 -32.06
C PRO A 34 27.49 -34.54 -30.70
N LEU A 35 28.38 -34.39 -29.69
CA LEU A 35 27.97 -34.40 -28.31
C LEU A 35 26.86 -33.34 -28.22
N ALA A 36 25.61 -33.77 -28.25
CA ALA A 36 24.53 -32.97 -27.72
C ALA A 36 24.91 -32.74 -26.25
N ALA A 37 25.54 -31.59 -26.00
CA ALA A 37 25.66 -31.09 -24.65
C ALA A 37 24.20 -30.94 -24.17
N THR A 38 23.71 -31.92 -23.43
CA THR A 38 22.57 -31.72 -22.56
C THR A 38 22.92 -30.47 -21.75
N PRO A 39 22.10 -29.41 -21.77
CA PRO A 39 22.35 -28.30 -20.88
C PRO A 39 22.42 -28.93 -19.48
N LEU A 40 23.57 -28.79 -18.82
CA LEU A 40 23.68 -29.02 -17.39
C LEU A 40 22.70 -27.96 -16.82
N HIS A 41 21.51 -28.37 -16.48
CA HIS A 41 20.68 -27.57 -15.57
C HIS A 41 21.51 -27.53 -14.30
N ALA A 42 22.11 -26.37 -14.02
CA ALA A 42 22.65 -26.12 -12.71
C ALA A 42 21.49 -26.42 -11.73
N GLU A 43 21.71 -27.30 -10.79
CA GLU A 43 20.72 -27.62 -9.76
C GLU A 43 20.40 -26.29 -9.07
N GLU A 44 19.17 -25.83 -9.24
CA GLU A 44 18.74 -24.53 -8.70
C GLU A 44 18.86 -24.58 -7.19
N LYS A 45 19.54 -23.60 -6.62
CA LYS A 45 19.76 -23.55 -5.19
C LYS A 45 18.45 -23.28 -4.47
N ILE A 46 18.08 -24.20 -3.59
CA ILE A 46 16.90 -24.10 -2.74
C ILE A 46 17.26 -23.41 -1.44
N VAL A 47 16.54 -22.34 -1.13
CA VAL A 47 16.61 -21.62 0.14
C VAL A 47 15.61 -22.25 1.11
N ARG A 48 16.07 -22.53 2.35
CA ARG A 48 15.22 -22.93 3.47
C ARG A 48 15.44 -21.97 4.62
N ALA A 49 14.37 -21.38 5.16
CA ALA A 49 14.48 -20.34 6.17
C ALA A 49 13.29 -20.33 7.13
N HIS A 50 13.49 -19.74 8.31
CA HIS A 50 12.46 -19.47 9.32
C HIS A 50 11.68 -18.19 9.06
N GLY A 51 12.11 -17.40 8.07
CA GLY A 51 11.53 -16.15 7.64
C GLY A 51 11.68 -15.97 6.14
N LEU A 52 11.00 -14.99 5.60
CA LEU A 52 11.00 -14.64 4.19
C LEU A 52 11.27 -13.13 4.07
N SER A 53 12.21 -12.76 3.21
CA SER A 53 12.52 -11.38 2.89
C SER A 53 12.47 -11.15 1.39
N ALA A 54 12.04 -9.96 0.97
CA ALA A 54 12.08 -9.55 -0.43
C ALA A 54 13.48 -9.66 -1.04
N PHE A 55 14.53 -9.42 -0.25
CA PHE A 55 15.93 -9.43 -0.71
C PHE A 55 16.80 -10.53 -0.06
N GLY A 56 16.18 -11.44 0.70
CA GLY A 56 16.87 -12.60 1.29
C GLY A 56 17.55 -12.35 2.64
N GLU A 57 17.65 -11.11 3.10
CA GLU A 57 18.22 -10.76 4.40
C GLU A 57 17.14 -10.75 5.49
N LEU A 58 17.45 -11.26 6.67
CA LEU A 58 16.59 -11.29 7.85
C LEU A 58 17.36 -10.71 9.04
N LYS A 59 16.78 -9.73 9.73
CA LYS A 59 17.37 -9.13 10.94
C LYS A 59 17.44 -10.12 12.09
N TYR A 60 16.38 -10.89 12.28
CA TYR A 60 16.28 -11.83 13.40
C TYR A 60 16.75 -13.22 12.97
N PRO A 61 17.75 -13.81 13.69
CA PRO A 61 18.26 -15.13 13.37
C PRO A 61 17.28 -16.25 13.72
N GLU A 62 17.46 -17.42 13.15
CA GLU A 62 16.68 -18.59 13.53
C GLU A 62 16.74 -18.84 15.04
N GLY A 63 15.59 -19.11 15.67
CA GLY A 63 15.49 -19.34 17.11
C GLY A 63 15.57 -18.07 17.97
N PHE A 64 15.42 -16.86 17.40
CA PHE A 64 15.32 -15.64 18.21
C PHE A 64 14.19 -15.76 19.25
N ALA A 65 14.35 -15.11 20.40
CA ALA A 65 13.43 -15.26 21.53
C ALA A 65 12.16 -14.39 21.39
N HIS A 66 12.30 -13.19 20.88
CA HIS A 66 11.25 -12.19 20.64
C HIS A 66 11.79 -11.08 19.77
N PHE A 67 10.95 -10.25 19.22
CA PHE A 67 11.37 -9.04 18.51
C PHE A 67 12.01 -8.02 19.46
N ASP A 68 12.98 -7.22 18.96
CA ASP A 68 13.73 -6.25 19.77
C ASP A 68 12.85 -5.11 20.32
N TYR A 69 11.78 -4.78 19.60
CA TYR A 69 10.90 -3.66 19.91
C TYR A 69 9.78 -3.99 20.90
N VAL A 70 9.74 -5.18 21.50
CA VAL A 70 8.73 -5.57 22.49
C VAL A 70 9.31 -5.67 23.89
N ASN A 71 8.45 -5.58 24.89
CA ASN A 71 8.76 -6.04 26.24
C ASN A 71 8.22 -7.47 26.42
N PRO A 72 9.06 -8.50 26.47
CA PRO A 72 8.60 -9.89 26.60
C PRO A 72 7.89 -10.16 27.96
N ALA A 73 8.14 -9.32 28.97
CA ALA A 73 7.49 -9.39 30.27
C ALA A 73 6.28 -8.44 30.40
N ALA A 74 5.80 -7.85 29.31
CA ALA A 74 4.64 -6.96 29.33
C ALA A 74 3.42 -7.69 29.94
N PRO A 75 2.79 -7.15 31.00
CA PRO A 75 1.62 -7.78 31.60
C PRO A 75 0.44 -7.77 30.63
N LYS A 76 -0.35 -8.85 30.67
CA LYS A 76 -1.61 -8.91 29.94
C LYS A 76 -2.72 -8.36 30.83
N GLY A 77 -3.61 -7.52 30.27
CA GLY A 77 -4.73 -6.98 31.04
C GLY A 77 -5.26 -5.65 30.54
N GLY A 78 -6.39 -5.25 31.07
CA GLY A 78 -6.99 -3.94 30.83
C GLY A 78 -7.59 -3.77 29.45
N MET A 79 -7.97 -2.53 29.17
CA MET A 79 -8.61 -2.15 27.90
C MET A 79 -7.84 -1.00 27.25
N PHE A 80 -7.58 -1.16 25.97
CA PHE A 80 -7.21 -0.10 25.05
C PHE A 80 -8.46 0.35 24.30
N SER A 81 -8.75 1.64 24.28
CA SER A 81 -9.87 2.18 23.50
C SER A 81 -9.43 3.37 22.64
N THR A 82 -9.89 3.36 21.42
CA THR A 82 -9.63 4.41 20.43
C THR A 82 -10.90 4.71 19.64
N TRP A 83 -10.78 5.51 18.60
CA TRP A 83 -11.90 5.93 17.79
C TRP A 83 -11.70 5.67 16.31
N ALA A 84 -12.81 5.65 15.57
CA ALA A 84 -12.83 5.60 14.11
C ALA A 84 -13.82 6.63 13.55
N PHE A 85 -13.55 7.08 12.33
CA PHE A 85 -14.43 7.99 11.60
C PHE A 85 -15.53 7.22 10.86
N GLY A 86 -16.75 7.75 10.86
CA GLY A 86 -17.86 7.22 10.09
C GLY A 86 -18.66 6.15 10.81
N THR A 87 -18.89 5.02 10.19
CA THR A 87 -19.73 3.92 10.66
C THR A 87 -19.29 2.60 10.04
N PHE A 88 -19.84 1.47 10.51
CA PHE A 88 -19.59 0.14 9.97
C PHE A 88 -20.87 -0.70 9.96
N ASP A 89 -20.94 -1.67 9.06
CA ASP A 89 -22.02 -2.63 8.92
C ASP A 89 -21.56 -4.04 8.53
N SER A 90 -20.24 -4.27 8.59
CA SER A 90 -19.60 -5.55 8.30
C SER A 90 -18.45 -5.82 9.27
N LEU A 91 -18.20 -7.10 9.58
CA LEU A 91 -17.00 -7.55 10.28
C LEU A 91 -15.94 -8.15 9.33
N SER A 92 -16.23 -8.20 8.03
CA SER A 92 -15.29 -8.72 7.03
C SER A 92 -14.64 -7.59 6.23
N PRO A 93 -13.30 -7.37 6.36
CA PRO A 93 -12.58 -6.39 5.53
C PRO A 93 -12.17 -6.95 4.17
N TYR A 94 -12.56 -8.17 3.82
CA TYR A 94 -12.10 -8.88 2.63
C TYR A 94 -13.12 -8.91 1.50
N ILE A 95 -14.35 -8.47 1.74
CA ILE A 95 -15.46 -8.45 0.78
C ILE A 95 -15.77 -7.04 0.29
N LEU A 96 -16.43 -6.93 -0.87
CA LEU A 96 -16.78 -5.64 -1.46
C LEU A 96 -18.00 -4.97 -0.79
N LYS A 97 -18.92 -5.77 -0.25
CA LYS A 97 -20.14 -5.27 0.38
C LYS A 97 -19.92 -4.76 1.79
N GLY A 98 -20.56 -3.66 2.12
CA GLY A 98 -20.55 -3.08 3.46
C GLY A 98 -19.30 -2.26 3.76
N ASN A 99 -19.31 -1.65 4.94
CA ASN A 99 -18.19 -0.91 5.52
C ASN A 99 -17.60 -1.76 6.65
N PRO A 100 -16.36 -2.23 6.54
CA PRO A 100 -15.78 -3.10 7.56
C PRO A 100 -15.50 -2.37 8.87
N ALA A 101 -15.75 -3.07 9.99
CA ALA A 101 -15.35 -2.57 11.30
C ALA A 101 -13.82 -2.45 11.39
N ALA A 102 -13.33 -1.33 11.90
CA ALA A 102 -11.92 -1.11 12.13
C ALA A 102 -11.36 -2.20 13.06
N GLY A 103 -10.16 -2.67 12.78
CA GLY A 103 -9.49 -3.71 13.57
C GLY A 103 -9.98 -5.14 13.32
N SER A 104 -10.98 -5.40 12.47
CA SER A 104 -11.54 -6.75 12.26
C SER A 104 -10.56 -7.76 11.62
N THR A 105 -9.40 -7.32 11.13
CA THR A 105 -8.32 -8.19 10.67
C THR A 105 -7.72 -9.05 11.79
N VAL A 106 -7.86 -8.65 13.07
CA VAL A 106 -7.34 -9.38 14.24
C VAL A 106 -7.94 -10.78 14.44
N PHE A 107 -9.01 -11.07 13.70
CA PHE A 107 -9.65 -12.40 13.74
C PHE A 107 -8.84 -13.50 13.04
N PHE A 108 -7.94 -13.14 12.13
CA PHE A 108 -7.32 -14.11 11.23
C PHE A 108 -5.81 -14.10 11.32
N ASP A 109 -5.23 -15.29 11.37
CA ASP A 109 -3.80 -15.49 11.19
C ASP A 109 -3.47 -15.60 9.68
N SER A 110 -2.18 -15.47 9.40
CA SER A 110 -1.56 -15.71 8.09
C SER A 110 -0.42 -16.73 8.24
N LEU A 111 0.13 -17.20 7.11
CA LEU A 111 1.26 -18.14 7.16
C LEU A 111 2.47 -17.54 7.89
N MET A 112 2.78 -16.27 7.65
CA MET A 112 3.86 -15.54 8.31
C MET A 112 3.38 -14.15 8.74
N THR A 113 4.06 -13.53 9.70
CA THR A 113 3.75 -12.19 10.21
C THR A 113 4.87 -11.20 9.88
N ALA A 114 4.49 -9.97 9.53
CA ALA A 114 5.41 -8.86 9.34
C ALA A 114 5.92 -8.30 10.69
N THR A 115 7.05 -7.60 10.67
CA THR A 115 7.63 -6.92 11.83
C THR A 115 7.32 -5.42 11.80
N LEU A 116 7.55 -4.74 12.93
CA LEU A 116 7.42 -3.28 13.01
C LEU A 116 8.73 -2.53 12.70
N ASP A 117 9.83 -3.25 12.46
CA ASP A 117 11.16 -2.68 12.28
C ASP A 117 11.90 -3.13 11.01
N GLU A 118 11.31 -4.04 10.22
CA GLU A 118 11.81 -4.43 8.89
C GLU A 118 10.71 -4.22 7.83
N PRO A 119 10.97 -3.50 6.75
CA PRO A 119 9.94 -3.19 5.76
C PRO A 119 9.60 -4.35 4.82
N ASP A 120 10.47 -5.32 4.68
CA ASP A 120 10.48 -6.33 3.62
C ASP A 120 10.75 -7.75 4.13
N ALA A 121 10.53 -7.98 5.43
CA ALA A 121 10.69 -9.29 6.06
C ALA A 121 9.41 -9.75 6.76
N MET A 122 9.21 -11.07 6.76
CA MET A 122 8.14 -11.76 7.48
C MET A 122 8.72 -12.98 8.18
N TYR A 123 8.17 -13.31 9.35
CA TYR A 123 8.62 -14.43 10.17
C TYR A 123 7.49 -15.42 10.42
N GLY A 124 7.85 -16.67 10.63
CA GLY A 124 6.91 -17.77 10.71
C GLY A 124 5.86 -17.65 11.82
N LEU A 125 4.58 -17.65 11.44
CA LEU A 125 3.42 -17.69 12.33
C LEU A 125 2.73 -19.06 12.19
N VAL A 126 1.75 -19.22 11.29
CA VAL A 126 1.14 -20.52 11.00
C VAL A 126 2.15 -21.47 10.34
N ALA A 127 3.00 -20.95 9.44
CA ALA A 127 4.15 -21.70 8.96
C ALA A 127 5.35 -21.50 9.90
N HIS A 128 6.08 -22.57 10.20
CA HIS A 128 7.34 -22.48 10.97
C HIS A 128 8.57 -22.29 10.08
N SER A 129 8.48 -22.65 8.81
CA SER A 129 9.57 -22.51 7.84
C SER A 129 9.04 -22.42 6.42
N VAL A 130 9.89 -21.91 5.54
CA VAL A 130 9.62 -21.72 4.13
C VAL A 130 10.76 -22.31 3.29
N GLU A 131 10.41 -22.82 2.10
CA GLU A 131 11.34 -23.36 1.13
C GLU A 131 11.02 -22.78 -0.25
N TYR A 132 12.00 -22.25 -0.97
CA TYR A 132 11.83 -21.66 -2.29
C TYR A 132 13.14 -21.69 -3.10
N PRO A 133 13.09 -21.73 -4.45
CA PRO A 133 14.26 -21.57 -5.31
C PRO A 133 14.70 -20.11 -5.36
N GLU A 134 15.97 -19.87 -5.75
CA GLU A 134 16.46 -18.49 -5.95
C GLU A 134 15.62 -17.73 -6.99
N SER A 135 15.06 -18.42 -7.99
CA SER A 135 14.12 -17.84 -8.97
C SER A 135 12.78 -17.37 -8.38
N ARG A 136 12.40 -17.92 -7.21
CA ARG A 136 11.11 -17.67 -6.55
C ARG A 136 9.87 -18.03 -7.38
N GLU A 137 10.01 -18.89 -8.38
CA GLU A 137 8.88 -19.37 -9.20
C GLU A 137 7.86 -20.20 -8.39
N TRP A 138 8.28 -20.69 -7.24
CA TRP A 138 7.41 -21.37 -6.28
C TRP A 138 7.88 -21.14 -4.86
N VAL A 139 6.96 -21.35 -3.91
CA VAL A 139 7.25 -21.36 -2.47
C VAL A 139 6.46 -22.46 -1.78
N ILE A 140 7.10 -23.16 -0.85
CA ILE A 140 6.46 -24.13 0.02
C ILE A 140 6.52 -23.61 1.45
N PHE A 141 5.38 -23.63 2.13
CA PHE A 141 5.28 -23.32 3.56
C PHE A 141 5.03 -24.59 4.34
N HIS A 142 5.84 -24.84 5.36
CA HIS A 142 5.70 -25.93 6.31
C HIS A 142 4.97 -25.41 7.54
N MET A 143 3.72 -25.84 7.73
CA MET A 143 2.81 -25.33 8.74
C MET A 143 2.97 -26.05 10.08
N ARG A 144 2.63 -25.35 11.15
CA ARG A 144 2.63 -25.88 12.51
C ARG A 144 1.42 -26.78 12.74
N PRO A 145 1.57 -28.01 13.19
CA PRO A 145 0.44 -28.90 13.46
C PRO A 145 -0.40 -28.46 14.68
N GLU A 146 0.13 -27.60 15.53
CA GLU A 146 -0.59 -26.99 16.65
C GLU A 146 -1.51 -25.83 16.26
N ALA A 147 -1.41 -25.29 15.03
CA ALA A 147 -2.25 -24.20 14.55
C ALA A 147 -3.73 -24.64 14.48
N ARG A 148 -4.62 -23.81 15.03
CA ARG A 148 -6.05 -24.14 15.12
C ARG A 148 -6.94 -22.93 15.12
N PHE A 149 -8.19 -23.14 14.70
CA PHE A 149 -9.27 -22.16 14.82
C PHE A 149 -9.79 -22.07 16.27
N TRP A 150 -10.61 -21.06 16.55
CA TRP A 150 -11.14 -20.79 17.90
C TRP A 150 -12.00 -21.92 18.48
N ASP A 151 -12.63 -22.73 17.63
CA ASP A 151 -13.40 -23.91 18.04
C ASP A 151 -12.53 -25.14 18.33
N GLY A 152 -11.20 -25.00 18.21
CA GLY A 152 -10.22 -26.06 18.40
C GLY A 152 -10.00 -26.96 17.18
N THR A 153 -10.69 -26.74 16.07
CA THR A 153 -10.43 -27.48 14.82
C THR A 153 -9.05 -27.17 14.26
N PRO A 154 -8.32 -28.15 13.71
CA PRO A 154 -7.01 -27.90 13.10
C PRO A 154 -7.11 -26.92 11.93
N LEU A 155 -6.11 -26.03 11.83
CA LEU A 155 -5.90 -25.19 10.66
C LEU A 155 -4.94 -25.92 9.72
N THR A 156 -5.39 -26.24 8.52
CA THR A 156 -4.69 -27.10 7.57
C THR A 156 -4.33 -26.41 6.27
N ALA A 157 -3.46 -27.02 5.47
CA ALA A 157 -3.11 -26.55 4.14
C ALA A 157 -4.32 -26.44 3.20
N GLN A 158 -5.38 -27.23 3.43
CA GLN A 158 -6.64 -27.12 2.68
C GLN A 158 -7.40 -25.82 2.99
N ASP A 159 -7.28 -25.27 4.20
CA ASP A 159 -7.84 -23.98 4.55
C ASP A 159 -7.09 -22.85 3.85
N VAL A 160 -5.77 -22.99 3.68
CA VAL A 160 -4.95 -22.04 2.92
C VAL A 160 -5.34 -22.02 1.44
N VAL A 161 -5.44 -23.20 0.80
CA VAL A 161 -5.90 -23.33 -0.59
C VAL A 161 -7.28 -22.69 -0.75
N PHE A 162 -8.23 -23.05 0.12
CA PHE A 162 -9.57 -22.48 0.14
C PHE A 162 -9.54 -20.95 0.26
N SER A 163 -8.66 -20.40 1.10
CA SER A 163 -8.56 -18.95 1.34
C SER A 163 -8.14 -18.20 0.08
N VAL A 164 -7.19 -18.72 -0.67
CA VAL A 164 -6.78 -18.13 -1.95
C VAL A 164 -7.92 -18.17 -2.97
N ASP A 165 -8.59 -19.30 -3.10
CA ASP A 165 -9.66 -19.50 -4.06
C ASP A 165 -10.86 -18.59 -3.76
N ILE A 166 -11.28 -18.52 -2.49
CA ILE A 166 -12.44 -17.70 -2.11
C ILE A 166 -12.16 -16.20 -2.23
N LEU A 167 -10.93 -15.75 -1.93
CA LEU A 167 -10.51 -14.36 -2.16
C LEU A 167 -10.51 -14.00 -3.65
N ARG A 168 -10.03 -14.91 -4.51
CA ARG A 168 -10.03 -14.72 -5.95
C ARG A 168 -11.45 -14.66 -6.52
N GLU A 169 -12.34 -15.51 -6.02
CA GLU A 169 -13.71 -15.63 -6.51
C GLU A 169 -14.63 -14.55 -5.95
N LYS A 170 -14.63 -14.35 -4.62
CA LYS A 170 -15.61 -13.56 -3.87
C LYS A 170 -15.03 -12.38 -3.09
N GLY A 171 -13.70 -12.26 -3.03
CA GLY A 171 -13.02 -11.16 -2.34
C GLY A 171 -13.19 -9.83 -3.07
N GLN A 172 -12.70 -8.76 -2.43
CA GLN A 172 -12.60 -7.45 -3.07
C GLN A 172 -11.84 -7.53 -4.41
N PRO A 173 -12.17 -6.67 -5.40
CA PRO A 173 -11.53 -6.69 -6.73
C PRO A 173 -10.00 -6.66 -6.69
N VAL A 174 -9.40 -6.03 -5.68
CA VAL A 174 -7.94 -5.99 -5.50
C VAL A 174 -7.31 -7.38 -5.41
N TYR A 175 -8.01 -8.37 -4.83
CA TYR A 175 -7.48 -9.74 -4.74
C TYR A 175 -7.37 -10.42 -6.10
N ARG A 176 -8.24 -10.12 -7.05
CA ARG A 176 -8.11 -10.63 -8.42
C ARG A 176 -6.88 -10.09 -9.13
N VAL A 177 -6.46 -8.86 -8.81
CA VAL A 177 -5.24 -8.26 -9.35
C VAL A 177 -4.01 -8.86 -8.68
N ILE A 178 -3.98 -8.93 -7.35
CA ILE A 178 -2.85 -9.43 -6.57
C ILE A 178 -2.60 -10.92 -6.83
N LEU A 179 -3.68 -11.71 -6.93
CA LEU A 179 -3.61 -13.16 -7.08
C LEU A 179 -3.59 -13.63 -8.55
N LYS A 180 -3.54 -12.73 -9.53
CA LYS A 180 -3.53 -13.10 -10.96
C LYS A 180 -2.34 -13.97 -11.34
N ASP A 181 -1.20 -13.70 -10.72
CA ASP A 181 0.07 -14.38 -11.00
C ASP A 181 0.28 -15.65 -10.15
N PHE A 182 -0.71 -16.05 -9.33
CA PHE A 182 -0.73 -17.33 -8.63
C PHE A 182 -1.28 -18.40 -9.58
N GLN A 183 -0.41 -19.17 -10.22
CA GLN A 183 -0.80 -20.21 -11.19
C GLN A 183 -1.44 -21.41 -10.52
N ASN A 184 -0.86 -21.87 -9.41
CA ASN A 184 -1.35 -23.01 -8.66
C ASN A 184 -1.12 -22.83 -7.15
N VAL A 185 -2.07 -23.28 -6.37
CA VAL A 185 -1.93 -23.42 -4.91
C VAL A 185 -2.44 -24.78 -4.53
N GLU A 186 -1.58 -25.60 -3.95
CA GLU A 186 -1.89 -27.00 -3.64
C GLU A 186 -1.41 -27.40 -2.25
N ALA A 187 -2.25 -28.15 -1.55
CA ALA A 187 -1.88 -28.83 -0.30
C ALA A 187 -1.17 -30.12 -0.65
N LEU A 188 0.11 -30.24 -0.32
CA LEU A 188 0.89 -31.44 -0.52
C LEU A 188 0.56 -32.51 0.54
N ASP A 189 0.25 -32.04 1.74
CA ASP A 189 -0.31 -32.79 2.86
C ASP A 189 -1.06 -31.81 3.80
N ASP A 190 -1.50 -32.26 5.00
CA ASP A 190 -2.27 -31.43 5.93
C ASP A 190 -1.50 -30.21 6.45
N HIS A 191 -0.16 -30.23 6.41
CA HIS A 191 0.71 -29.18 6.98
C HIS A 191 1.73 -28.63 5.99
N THR A 192 1.57 -28.93 4.70
CA THR A 192 2.48 -28.44 3.67
C THR A 192 1.69 -27.88 2.49
N VAL A 193 1.85 -26.60 2.22
CA VAL A 193 1.20 -25.91 1.11
C VAL A 193 2.24 -25.36 0.14
N LYS A 194 2.02 -25.58 -1.15
CA LYS A 194 2.87 -25.07 -2.23
C LYS A 194 2.11 -24.06 -3.09
N PHE A 195 2.77 -22.95 -3.36
CA PHE A 195 2.35 -21.95 -4.32
C PHE A 195 3.29 -21.97 -5.52
N THR A 196 2.74 -21.94 -6.71
CA THR A 196 3.48 -21.81 -7.98
C THR A 196 3.04 -20.52 -8.66
N PHE A 197 3.99 -19.74 -9.13
CA PHE A 197 3.77 -18.40 -9.67
C PHE A 197 4.00 -18.35 -11.18
N ALA A 198 3.41 -17.35 -11.84
CA ALA A 198 3.66 -17.05 -13.22
C ALA A 198 5.12 -16.57 -13.41
N PRO A 199 5.88 -17.12 -14.37
CA PRO A 199 7.30 -16.78 -14.54
C PRO A 199 7.54 -15.31 -14.93
N ASP A 200 6.54 -14.66 -15.50
CA ASP A 200 6.53 -13.24 -15.88
C ASP A 200 5.91 -12.32 -14.81
N GLY A 201 5.52 -12.89 -13.66
CA GLY A 201 5.00 -12.16 -12.51
C GLY A 201 6.09 -11.49 -11.68
N PRO A 202 5.69 -10.68 -10.66
CA PRO A 202 6.62 -10.03 -9.73
C PRO A 202 7.15 -11.03 -8.69
N LEU A 203 8.00 -11.97 -9.11
CA LEU A 203 8.47 -13.12 -8.32
C LEU A 203 9.11 -12.74 -6.98
N ARG A 204 9.67 -11.52 -6.85
CA ARG A 204 10.20 -11.02 -5.57
C ARG A 204 9.13 -10.94 -4.49
N GLU A 205 7.91 -10.54 -4.85
CA GLU A 205 6.84 -10.20 -3.90
C GLU A 205 5.82 -11.31 -3.72
N LEU A 206 5.62 -12.15 -4.74
CA LEU A 206 4.58 -13.18 -4.71
C LEU A 206 4.69 -14.14 -3.52
N PRO A 207 5.89 -14.60 -3.11
CA PRO A 207 6.04 -15.41 -1.89
C PRO A 207 5.61 -14.67 -0.62
N MET A 208 5.93 -13.36 -0.51
CA MET A 208 5.52 -12.56 0.65
C MET A 208 4.02 -12.27 0.64
N THR A 209 3.45 -12.03 -0.55
CA THR A 209 2.00 -11.92 -0.71
C THR A 209 1.29 -13.19 -0.25
N ALA A 210 1.76 -14.36 -0.69
CA ALA A 210 1.23 -15.65 -0.23
C ALA A 210 1.34 -15.82 1.29
N ALA A 211 2.48 -15.43 1.87
CA ALA A 211 2.75 -15.52 3.30
C ALA A 211 1.80 -14.67 4.16
N GLY A 212 1.35 -13.52 3.65
CA GLY A 212 0.53 -12.54 4.38
C GLY A 212 -0.98 -12.68 4.16
N LEU A 213 -1.45 -13.58 3.30
CA LEU A 213 -2.90 -13.77 3.10
C LEU A 213 -3.59 -14.29 4.37
N PRO A 214 -4.79 -13.79 4.70
CA PRO A 214 -5.59 -14.32 5.81
C PRO A 214 -6.03 -15.75 5.53
N ILE A 215 -6.06 -16.57 6.55
CA ILE A 215 -6.51 -17.96 6.43
C ILE A 215 -7.93 -18.11 6.99
N PHE A 216 -8.84 -18.59 6.16
CA PHE A 216 -10.25 -18.78 6.46
C PHE A 216 -10.59 -20.25 6.66
N SER A 217 -11.48 -20.56 7.61
CA SER A 217 -11.97 -21.92 7.82
C SER A 217 -12.86 -22.37 6.66
N ARG A 218 -12.40 -23.34 5.89
CA ARG A 218 -13.17 -23.97 4.82
C ARG A 218 -14.47 -24.60 5.36
N ALA A 219 -14.41 -25.22 6.52
CA ALA A 219 -15.55 -25.85 7.15
C ALA A 219 -16.63 -24.82 7.55
N TYR A 220 -16.23 -23.67 8.07
CA TYR A 220 -17.15 -22.60 8.45
C TYR A 220 -17.88 -22.03 7.23
N TYR A 221 -17.16 -21.74 6.14
CA TYR A 221 -17.74 -21.18 4.91
C TYR A 221 -18.40 -22.21 3.99
N ALA A 222 -18.34 -23.51 4.30
CA ALA A 222 -19.11 -24.52 3.59
C ALA A 222 -20.63 -24.33 3.70
N THR A 223 -21.09 -23.64 4.75
CA THR A 223 -22.52 -23.39 5.04
C THR A 223 -22.91 -21.91 5.07
N ARG A 224 -21.98 -21.00 4.74
CA ARG A 224 -22.15 -19.55 4.79
C ARG A 224 -21.64 -18.90 3.51
N ASP A 225 -22.28 -17.81 3.08
CA ASP A 225 -21.77 -17.04 1.95
C ASP A 225 -20.65 -16.09 2.42
N PHE A 226 -19.44 -16.27 1.88
CA PHE A 226 -18.28 -15.44 2.18
C PHE A 226 -18.51 -13.97 1.82
N ALA A 227 -19.27 -13.67 0.76
CA ALA A 227 -19.51 -12.31 0.26
C ALA A 227 -20.64 -11.58 1.00
N GLU A 228 -21.25 -12.19 2.01
CA GLU A 228 -22.32 -11.57 2.79
C GLU A 228 -21.75 -10.57 3.81
N SER A 229 -22.26 -9.33 3.78
CA SER A 229 -22.00 -8.35 4.83
C SER A 229 -22.76 -8.71 6.09
N THR A 230 -22.07 -8.97 7.19
CA THR A 230 -22.67 -9.40 8.45
C THR A 230 -21.90 -8.84 9.65
N LEU A 231 -22.63 -8.69 10.77
CA LEU A 231 -22.06 -8.40 12.10
C LEU A 231 -21.91 -9.68 12.96
N GLU A 232 -22.14 -10.86 12.38
CA GLU A 232 -21.76 -12.13 13.00
C GLU A 232 -20.25 -12.31 13.02
N ALA A 233 -19.69 -12.76 14.14
CA ALA A 233 -18.26 -13.06 14.23
C ALA A 233 -17.90 -14.19 13.27
N PRO A 234 -16.90 -14.01 12.38
CA PRO A 234 -16.39 -15.12 11.57
C PRO A 234 -15.67 -16.13 12.46
N MET A 235 -15.50 -17.38 11.96
CA MET A 235 -14.58 -18.33 12.57
C MET A 235 -13.14 -17.91 12.25
N GLY A 236 -12.43 -17.44 13.27
CA GLY A 236 -11.05 -17.02 13.17
C GLY A 236 -10.06 -17.95 13.86
N SER A 237 -8.78 -17.65 13.70
CA SER A 237 -7.65 -18.29 14.37
C SER A 237 -6.81 -17.31 15.19
N GLY A 238 -7.03 -16.03 15.00
CA GLY A 238 -6.21 -14.93 15.51
C GLY A 238 -6.34 -14.66 17.01
N PRO A 239 -5.54 -13.70 17.51
CA PRO A 239 -5.39 -13.43 18.94
C PRO A 239 -6.59 -12.76 19.60
N TYR A 240 -7.50 -12.17 18.83
CA TYR A 240 -8.69 -11.49 19.34
C TYR A 240 -9.96 -12.04 18.71
N MET A 241 -11.02 -12.16 19.51
CA MET A 241 -12.38 -12.59 19.15
C MET A 241 -13.33 -11.40 19.32
N LEU A 242 -14.47 -11.41 18.66
CA LEU A 242 -15.54 -10.44 18.91
C LEU A 242 -16.06 -10.61 20.34
N ASP A 243 -16.13 -9.50 21.09
CA ASP A 243 -16.76 -9.43 22.40
C ASP A 243 -18.15 -8.77 22.30
N GLU A 244 -18.20 -7.54 21.82
CA GLU A 244 -19.43 -6.77 21.66
C GLU A 244 -19.44 -5.98 20.35
N VAL A 245 -20.60 -5.87 19.74
CA VAL A 245 -20.83 -4.98 18.60
C VAL A 245 -22.11 -4.19 18.81
N ILE A 246 -21.99 -2.85 18.76
CA ILE A 246 -23.13 -1.93 18.68
C ILE A 246 -23.11 -1.35 17.27
N SER A 247 -24.03 -1.84 16.44
CA SER A 247 -24.07 -1.55 15.00
C SER A 247 -23.83 -0.08 14.69
N GLY A 248 -22.82 0.19 13.87
CA GLY A 248 -22.44 1.54 13.43
C GLY A 248 -21.88 2.47 14.51
N SER A 249 -21.77 2.03 15.76
CA SER A 249 -21.39 2.87 16.90
C SER A 249 -20.12 2.41 17.60
N SER A 250 -19.99 1.13 17.93
CA SER A 250 -18.76 0.61 18.54
C SER A 250 -18.56 -0.87 18.29
N VAL A 251 -17.30 -1.29 18.31
CA VAL A 251 -16.89 -2.69 18.30
C VAL A 251 -15.85 -2.93 19.36
N THR A 252 -15.99 -4.05 20.10
CA THR A 252 -15.05 -4.49 21.12
C THR A 252 -14.54 -5.88 20.78
N TYR A 253 -13.22 -6.03 20.79
CA TYR A 253 -12.54 -7.30 20.59
C TYR A 253 -11.95 -7.75 21.91
N ARG A 254 -12.15 -9.03 22.25
CA ARG A 254 -11.62 -9.66 23.46
C ARG A 254 -10.45 -10.54 23.12
N ARG A 255 -9.35 -10.41 23.85
CA ARG A 255 -8.18 -11.29 23.69
C ARG A 255 -8.58 -12.74 23.95
N ASN A 256 -8.14 -13.62 23.06
CA ASN A 256 -8.28 -15.06 23.23
C ASN A 256 -7.19 -15.58 24.19
N PRO A 257 -7.52 -15.99 25.43
CA PRO A 257 -6.53 -16.51 26.37
C PRO A 257 -5.94 -17.86 25.93
N ASP A 258 -6.66 -18.58 25.07
CA ASP A 258 -6.28 -19.88 24.53
C ASP A 258 -5.70 -19.79 23.11
N TYR A 259 -5.26 -18.58 22.72
CA TYR A 259 -4.65 -18.38 21.42
C TYR A 259 -3.46 -19.32 21.22
N TRP A 260 -3.54 -20.16 20.20
CA TRP A 260 -2.60 -21.24 19.92
C TRP A 260 -1.13 -20.77 19.77
N ALA A 261 -0.93 -19.54 19.23
CA ALA A 261 0.39 -19.00 18.96
C ALA A 261 0.95 -18.09 20.08
N LYS A 262 0.27 -17.98 21.23
CA LYS A 262 0.61 -17.00 22.29
C LYS A 262 2.06 -17.05 22.79
N ASP A 263 2.69 -18.22 22.73
CA ASP A 263 4.05 -18.46 23.24
C ASP A 263 5.10 -18.48 22.10
N LEU A 264 4.71 -18.21 20.85
CA LEU A 264 5.65 -18.12 19.74
C LEU A 264 6.49 -16.84 19.85
N ASN A 265 7.75 -16.94 19.47
CA ASN A 265 8.71 -15.83 19.47
C ASN A 265 8.20 -14.57 18.72
N VAL A 266 7.42 -14.74 17.67
CA VAL A 266 6.80 -13.65 16.89
C VAL A 266 5.58 -13.02 17.59
N VAL A 267 5.09 -13.60 18.69
CA VAL A 267 3.91 -13.15 19.43
C VAL A 267 4.25 -12.71 20.85
N VAL A 268 5.37 -13.18 21.40
CA VAL A 268 5.84 -12.75 22.73
C VAL A 268 5.93 -11.22 22.81
N GLY A 269 5.33 -10.62 23.85
CA GLY A 269 5.29 -9.17 24.04
C GLY A 269 4.20 -8.44 23.25
N HIS A 270 3.46 -9.12 22.41
CA HIS A 270 2.30 -8.60 21.66
C HIS A 270 0.96 -8.96 22.34
N ASN A 271 -0.14 -8.32 21.87
CA ASN A 271 -1.52 -8.62 22.30
C ASN A 271 -1.69 -8.50 23.83
N ASN A 272 -1.26 -7.37 24.38
CA ASN A 272 -1.17 -7.19 25.83
C ASN A 272 -2.50 -6.77 26.48
N PHE A 273 -3.46 -6.23 25.74
CA PHE A 273 -4.75 -5.79 26.25
C PHE A 273 -5.77 -6.95 26.26
N ASP A 274 -6.61 -7.01 27.30
CA ASP A 274 -7.73 -7.95 27.34
C ASP A 274 -8.84 -7.54 26.37
N LEU A 275 -9.05 -6.20 26.24
CA LEU A 275 -10.07 -5.64 25.36
C LEU A 275 -9.47 -4.54 24.47
N LEU A 276 -9.85 -4.58 23.20
CA LEU A 276 -9.63 -3.51 22.23
C LEU A 276 -11.00 -2.95 21.84
N LYS A 277 -11.29 -1.67 22.16
CA LYS A 277 -12.56 -1.03 21.85
C LYS A 277 -12.36 0.11 20.85
N ILE A 278 -13.23 0.17 19.84
CA ILE A 278 -13.22 1.24 18.86
C ILE A 278 -14.61 1.90 18.83
N GLU A 279 -14.64 3.18 19.15
CA GLU A 279 -15.83 4.03 19.14
C GLU A 279 -15.92 4.80 17.81
N TYR A 280 -17.10 4.86 17.20
CA TYR A 280 -17.30 5.52 15.92
C TYR A 280 -17.95 6.88 16.07
N PHE A 281 -17.45 7.87 15.34
CA PHE A 281 -17.97 9.23 15.33
C PHE A 281 -18.11 9.76 13.91
N ALA A 282 -19.18 10.51 13.65
CA ALA A 282 -19.45 11.09 12.34
C ALA A 282 -18.55 12.29 12.01
N ASP A 283 -17.93 12.93 13.00
CA ASP A 283 -17.05 14.07 12.81
C ASP A 283 -15.94 14.14 13.88
N TYR A 284 -14.85 14.83 13.51
CA TYR A 284 -13.66 14.98 14.35
C TYR A 284 -13.89 15.75 15.64
N THR A 285 -14.78 16.75 15.63
CA THR A 285 -15.06 17.59 16.79
C THR A 285 -15.80 16.80 17.85
N THR A 286 -16.83 16.07 17.45
CA THR A 286 -17.58 15.17 18.35
C THR A 286 -16.65 14.08 18.93
N ALA A 287 -15.78 13.49 18.11
CA ALA A 287 -14.79 12.52 18.58
C ALA A 287 -13.83 13.15 19.61
N PHE A 288 -13.39 14.39 19.40
CA PHE A 288 -12.50 15.06 20.34
C PHE A 288 -13.20 15.41 21.68
N GLU A 289 -14.45 15.90 21.64
CA GLU A 289 -15.24 16.14 22.85
C GLU A 289 -15.50 14.83 23.64
N ALA A 290 -15.72 13.71 22.94
CA ALA A 290 -15.84 12.39 23.56
C ALA A 290 -14.53 11.95 24.23
N PHE A 291 -13.37 12.21 23.61
CA PHE A 291 -12.06 11.97 24.23
C PHE A 291 -11.89 12.78 25.54
N LYS A 292 -12.19 14.08 25.51
CA LYS A 292 -12.13 14.94 26.71
C LYS A 292 -13.05 14.44 27.84
N ALA A 293 -14.18 13.83 27.47
CA ALA A 293 -15.13 13.22 28.39
C ALA A 293 -14.72 11.82 28.88
N GLY A 294 -13.61 11.26 28.39
CA GLY A 294 -13.10 9.92 28.74
C GLY A 294 -13.87 8.76 28.10
N ALA A 295 -14.56 8.97 26.98
CA ALA A 295 -15.29 7.91 26.28
C ALA A 295 -14.33 6.86 25.67
N TYR A 296 -13.13 7.28 25.29
CA TYR A 296 -12.04 6.42 24.86
C TYR A 296 -10.70 6.96 25.37
N SER A 297 -9.67 6.12 25.36
CA SER A 297 -8.44 6.34 26.14
C SER A 297 -7.22 6.77 25.32
N PHE A 298 -7.22 6.57 24.02
CA PHE A 298 -6.10 6.89 23.12
C PHE A 298 -6.60 7.59 21.87
N ARG A 299 -5.86 8.62 21.45
CA ARG A 299 -6.12 9.36 20.22
C ARG A 299 -4.81 9.71 19.52
N GLU A 300 -4.67 9.37 18.24
CA GLU A 300 -3.74 10.04 17.35
C GLU A 300 -4.46 11.22 16.68
N GLU A 301 -3.85 12.41 16.74
CA GLU A 301 -4.47 13.63 16.25
C GLU A 301 -3.93 14.00 14.87
N PHE A 302 -4.86 14.16 13.93
CA PHE A 302 -4.56 14.52 12.54
C PHE A 302 -4.98 15.96 12.19
N MET A 303 -5.74 16.63 13.05
CA MET A 303 -6.18 18.01 12.83
C MET A 303 -5.26 19.01 13.54
N SER A 304 -4.54 19.81 12.77
CA SER A 304 -3.64 20.85 13.29
C SER A 304 -4.34 21.85 14.21
N LEU A 305 -5.57 22.25 13.90
CA LEU A 305 -6.37 23.15 14.74
C LEU A 305 -6.58 22.56 16.14
N ILE A 306 -7.02 21.30 16.21
CA ILE A 306 -7.26 20.63 17.50
C ILE A 306 -5.94 20.45 18.25
N TRP A 307 -4.88 20.01 17.56
CA TRP A 307 -3.57 19.84 18.19
C TRP A 307 -3.02 21.15 18.77
N ALA A 308 -3.13 22.25 18.03
CA ALA A 308 -2.58 23.54 18.44
C ALA A 308 -3.41 24.24 19.55
N THR A 309 -4.74 24.00 19.61
CA THR A 309 -5.62 24.84 20.44
C THR A 309 -6.58 24.06 21.35
N GLY A 310 -6.64 22.74 21.24
CA GLY A 310 -7.65 21.95 21.92
C GLY A 310 -7.15 21.21 23.17
N TYR A 311 -5.84 21.01 23.33
CA TYR A 311 -5.25 20.19 24.40
C TYR A 311 -4.92 21.02 25.67
N ASP A 312 -5.74 22.04 25.98
CA ASP A 312 -5.66 22.89 27.18
C ASP A 312 -6.76 22.59 28.21
N PHE A 313 -7.39 21.41 28.12
CA PHE A 313 -8.50 21.03 29.03
C PHE A 313 -8.02 20.43 30.37
N PRO A 314 -8.90 20.39 31.41
CA PRO A 314 -8.48 20.07 32.78
C PRO A 314 -7.76 18.73 32.97
N ALA A 315 -8.04 17.72 32.16
CA ALA A 315 -7.36 16.42 32.30
C ALA A 315 -5.88 16.48 31.82
N VAL A 316 -5.57 17.32 30.84
CA VAL A 316 -4.19 17.61 30.42
C VAL A 316 -3.47 18.44 31.49
N GLU A 317 -4.08 19.52 31.97
CA GLU A 317 -3.51 20.39 33.02
C GLU A 317 -3.17 19.62 34.29
N LYS A 318 -3.99 18.64 34.67
CA LYS A 318 -3.78 17.77 35.82
C LYS A 318 -2.81 16.62 35.57
N GLY A 319 -2.30 16.48 34.35
CA GLY A 319 -1.41 15.39 33.96
C GLY A 319 -2.08 14.01 33.87
N TRP A 320 -3.42 13.95 33.81
CA TRP A 320 -4.17 12.73 33.62
C TRP A 320 -4.15 12.24 32.18
N VAL A 321 -4.02 13.17 31.24
CA VAL A 321 -3.82 12.92 29.82
C VAL A 321 -2.40 13.34 29.44
N LYS A 322 -1.66 12.43 28.82
CA LYS A 322 -0.37 12.72 28.20
C LYS A 322 -0.62 13.21 26.77
N VAL A 323 0.16 14.22 26.38
CA VAL A 323 0.15 14.80 25.02
C VAL A 323 1.59 14.78 24.53
N GLU A 324 1.87 14.04 23.48
CA GLU A 324 3.23 13.77 23.02
C GLU A 324 3.34 13.81 21.50
N THR A 325 4.53 14.15 21.03
CA THR A 325 4.90 14.10 19.62
C THR A 325 6.05 13.10 19.47
N LEU A 326 5.84 12.05 18.67
CA LEU A 326 6.81 10.99 18.41
C LEU A 326 7.17 10.95 16.92
N ALA A 327 8.38 10.50 16.59
CA ALA A 327 8.81 10.39 15.19
C ALA A 327 7.98 9.33 14.44
N ASP A 328 7.62 9.63 13.17
CA ASP A 328 7.02 8.68 12.23
C ASP A 328 8.07 8.27 11.19
N GLY A 329 8.47 7.00 11.19
CA GLY A 329 9.48 6.46 10.26
C GLY A 329 8.90 5.91 8.94
N ARG A 330 7.59 6.07 8.73
CA ARG A 330 6.94 5.60 7.49
C ARG A 330 7.09 6.64 6.37
N PRO A 331 7.07 6.22 5.09
CA PRO A 331 6.81 7.16 4.02
C PRO A 331 5.50 7.90 4.29
N ALA A 332 5.51 9.22 4.11
CA ALA A 332 4.38 10.08 4.49
C ALA A 332 3.12 9.82 3.63
N GLY A 333 3.29 9.18 2.50
CA GLY A 333 2.25 8.99 1.50
C GLY A 333 2.02 10.25 0.66
N THR A 334 1.13 10.15 -0.31
CA THR A 334 0.90 11.21 -1.30
C THR A 334 -0.50 11.79 -1.15
N GLN A 335 -0.70 12.69 -0.19
CA GLN A 335 -1.94 13.45 -0.13
C GLN A 335 -1.91 14.61 -1.10
N GLY A 336 -2.98 14.79 -1.88
CA GLY A 336 -3.05 15.89 -2.85
C GLY A 336 -4.39 16.03 -3.54
N TRP A 337 -4.51 17.07 -4.37
CA TRP A 337 -5.57 17.21 -5.33
C TRP A 337 -5.14 16.60 -6.65
N TRP A 338 -5.84 15.53 -7.05
CA TRP A 338 -5.50 14.72 -8.21
C TRP A 338 -6.29 15.17 -9.42
N PHE A 339 -5.61 15.41 -10.53
CA PHE A 339 -6.21 15.74 -11.81
C PHE A 339 -6.74 14.47 -12.48
N ASN A 340 -7.94 14.56 -13.04
CA ASN A 340 -8.42 13.51 -13.94
C ASN A 340 -7.86 13.73 -15.35
N LEU A 341 -6.77 13.08 -15.68
CA LEU A 341 -6.10 13.20 -16.97
C LEU A 341 -6.94 12.72 -18.17
N ARG A 342 -8.09 12.08 -17.93
CA ARG A 342 -9.05 11.72 -18.98
C ARG A 342 -9.81 12.94 -19.49
N ARG A 343 -9.80 14.05 -18.73
CA ARG A 343 -10.46 15.31 -19.12
C ARG A 343 -9.55 16.11 -20.06
N PRO A 344 -10.08 16.62 -21.21
CA PRO A 344 -9.27 17.36 -22.18
C PRO A 344 -8.52 18.55 -21.60
N VAL A 345 -9.10 19.26 -20.64
CA VAL A 345 -8.50 20.43 -19.98
C VAL A 345 -7.18 20.12 -19.29
N PHE A 346 -6.95 18.87 -18.87
CA PHE A 346 -5.74 18.44 -18.17
C PHE A 346 -4.72 17.70 -19.05
N GLN A 347 -4.91 17.63 -20.36
CA GLN A 347 -3.95 16.97 -21.25
C GLN A 347 -2.61 17.74 -21.32
N ASP A 348 -2.65 19.06 -21.29
CA ASP A 348 -1.44 19.89 -21.28
C ASP A 348 -0.86 20.01 -19.86
N PRO A 349 0.39 19.55 -19.62
CA PRO A 349 1.02 19.60 -18.30
C PRO A 349 1.19 21.04 -17.77
N ARG A 350 1.32 22.04 -18.66
CA ARG A 350 1.44 23.45 -18.26
C ARG A 350 0.17 23.98 -17.56
N VAL A 351 -1.00 23.48 -17.95
CA VAL A 351 -2.28 23.80 -17.28
C VAL A 351 -2.28 23.21 -15.87
N ARG A 352 -1.85 21.95 -15.70
CA ARG A 352 -1.77 21.30 -14.40
C ARG A 352 -0.78 21.97 -13.46
N GLU A 353 0.41 22.32 -13.98
CA GLU A 353 1.43 23.06 -13.23
C GLU A 353 0.90 24.44 -12.79
N ALA A 354 0.29 25.19 -13.69
CA ALA A 354 -0.28 26.50 -13.41
C ALA A 354 -1.37 26.43 -12.31
N ILE A 355 -2.24 25.42 -12.35
CA ILE A 355 -3.23 25.18 -11.32
C ILE A 355 -2.53 24.88 -9.99
N GLY A 356 -1.50 24.03 -9.98
CA GLY A 356 -0.72 23.73 -8.78
C GLY A 356 -0.05 24.94 -8.14
N MET A 357 0.46 25.86 -8.96
CA MET A 357 1.09 27.10 -8.50
C MET A 357 0.11 28.09 -7.83
N ALA A 358 -1.18 27.95 -8.04
CA ALA A 358 -2.20 28.77 -7.38
C ALA A 358 -2.45 28.38 -5.91
N PHE A 359 -2.02 27.18 -5.50
CA PHE A 359 -2.08 26.75 -4.11
C PHE A 359 -0.91 27.33 -3.30
N ASN A 360 -1.19 28.24 -2.37
CA ASN A 360 -0.21 28.78 -1.46
C ASN A 360 -0.16 27.95 -0.17
N PHE A 361 0.73 26.96 -0.14
CA PHE A 361 0.93 26.11 1.04
C PHE A 361 1.50 26.90 2.22
N GLU A 362 2.48 27.78 1.99
CA GLU A 362 3.19 28.51 3.05
C GLU A 362 2.20 29.37 3.86
N TRP A 363 1.33 30.12 3.17
CA TRP A 363 0.26 30.86 3.83
C TRP A 363 -0.72 29.93 4.56
N SER A 364 -1.11 28.84 3.93
CA SER A 364 -2.02 27.86 4.54
C SER A 364 -1.40 27.23 5.79
N ASN A 365 -0.09 26.93 5.74
CA ASN A 365 0.61 26.36 6.88
C ASN A 365 0.68 27.31 8.07
N GLU A 366 1.04 28.57 7.84
CA GLU A 366 1.09 29.55 8.92
C GLU A 366 -0.30 29.95 9.43
N SER A 367 -1.24 30.24 8.51
CA SER A 367 -2.53 30.83 8.86
C SER A 367 -3.60 29.79 9.26
N LEU A 368 -3.55 28.58 8.70
CA LEU A 368 -4.57 27.54 8.92
C LEU A 368 -4.04 26.33 9.70
N PHE A 369 -2.74 26.01 9.60
CA PHE A 369 -2.17 24.78 10.16
C PHE A 369 -1.19 25.03 11.30
N TYR A 370 -1.03 26.28 11.76
CA TYR A 370 -0.17 26.63 12.89
C TYR A 370 1.31 26.25 12.71
N GLY A 371 1.79 26.16 11.46
CA GLY A 371 3.16 25.75 11.16
C GLY A 371 3.45 24.25 11.38
N LEU A 372 2.42 23.42 11.56
CA LEU A 372 2.57 22.02 12.01
C LEU A 372 2.83 21.02 10.88
N TYR A 373 2.73 21.44 9.63
CA TYR A 373 2.94 20.55 8.50
C TYR A 373 4.16 20.94 7.65
N SER A 374 4.69 19.96 6.95
CA SER A 374 5.64 20.16 5.86
C SER A 374 4.95 20.02 4.51
N ARG A 375 5.46 20.72 3.50
CA ARG A 375 4.99 20.52 2.13
C ARG A 375 5.36 19.13 1.64
N THR A 376 4.44 18.46 0.99
CA THR A 376 4.76 17.22 0.29
C THR A 376 5.44 17.56 -1.03
N ASP A 377 6.60 16.98 -1.29
CA ASP A 377 7.39 17.21 -2.51
C ASP A 377 7.51 15.95 -3.36
N SER A 378 7.31 14.78 -2.77
CA SER A 378 7.58 13.47 -3.35
C SER A 378 6.43 12.50 -3.10
N PHE A 379 6.30 11.48 -3.96
CA PHE A 379 5.43 10.33 -3.71
C PHE A 379 5.97 9.47 -2.56
N TRP A 380 7.28 9.42 -2.35
CA TRP A 380 7.95 8.73 -1.25
C TRP A 380 8.53 9.68 -0.20
N GLU A 381 7.82 10.77 0.07
CA GLU A 381 8.19 11.74 1.10
C GLU A 381 8.52 11.06 2.44
N ASN A 382 9.47 11.61 3.20
CA ASN A 382 9.96 11.04 4.46
C ASN A 382 10.63 9.66 4.31
N SER A 383 11.26 9.38 3.15
CA SER A 383 11.97 8.12 2.94
C SER A 383 13.21 8.28 2.04
N ALA A 384 14.11 7.30 2.10
CA ALA A 384 15.29 7.25 1.24
C ALA A 384 14.97 7.05 -0.26
N MET A 385 13.71 6.78 -0.60
CA MET A 385 13.25 6.56 -1.97
C MET A 385 12.79 7.84 -2.66
N GLN A 386 12.74 8.96 -1.96
CA GLN A 386 12.45 10.27 -2.53
C GLN A 386 13.54 10.67 -3.52
N ALA A 387 13.15 11.12 -4.72
CA ALA A 387 14.09 11.70 -5.69
C ALA A 387 14.50 13.11 -5.25
N GLU A 388 15.78 13.38 -5.21
CA GLU A 388 16.35 14.67 -4.83
C GLU A 388 17.37 15.15 -5.88
N GLY A 389 17.53 16.46 -6.00
CA GLY A 389 18.54 17.07 -6.87
C GLY A 389 18.49 16.58 -8.33
N MET A 390 19.62 16.60 -9.00
CA MET A 390 19.79 16.08 -10.36
C MET A 390 19.69 14.55 -10.40
N PRO A 391 19.23 13.95 -11.51
CA PRO A 391 19.21 12.49 -11.63
C PRO A 391 20.62 11.91 -11.54
N SER A 392 20.80 10.88 -10.75
CA SER A 392 22.05 10.13 -10.66
C SER A 392 22.33 9.36 -11.96
N GLN A 393 23.57 8.89 -12.14
CA GLN A 393 23.90 8.06 -13.31
C GLN A 393 23.08 6.76 -13.35
N ALA A 394 22.75 6.19 -12.19
CA ALA A 394 21.94 4.98 -12.09
C ALA A 394 20.47 5.27 -12.48
N GLU A 395 19.89 6.39 -12.05
CA GLU A 395 18.58 6.83 -12.51
C GLU A 395 18.58 7.08 -14.02
N LEU A 396 19.59 7.79 -14.55
CA LEU A 396 19.72 8.06 -15.97
C LEU A 396 19.81 6.78 -16.82
N ALA A 397 20.49 5.74 -16.32
CA ALA A 397 20.56 4.46 -17.02
C ALA A 397 19.18 3.80 -17.24
N LEU A 398 18.23 4.02 -16.30
CA LEU A 398 16.85 3.57 -16.43
C LEU A 398 16.00 4.51 -17.29
N LEU A 399 16.26 5.82 -17.22
CA LEU A 399 15.43 6.85 -17.85
C LEU A 399 15.77 7.06 -19.34
N GLU A 400 17.07 6.98 -19.72
CA GLU A 400 17.51 7.26 -21.11
C GLU A 400 16.82 6.39 -22.18
N PRO A 401 16.60 5.07 -21.98
CA PRO A 401 15.85 4.26 -22.91
C PRO A 401 14.40 4.71 -23.11
N LEU A 402 13.84 5.47 -22.15
CA LEU A 402 12.44 5.90 -22.09
C LEU A 402 12.25 7.36 -22.51
N ARG A 403 13.30 8.02 -22.97
CA ARG A 403 13.35 9.48 -23.25
C ARG A 403 12.23 9.96 -24.17
N ALA A 404 11.80 9.14 -25.13
CA ALA A 404 10.75 9.51 -26.08
C ALA A 404 9.39 9.78 -25.42
N ASP A 405 9.13 9.16 -24.28
CA ASP A 405 7.86 9.21 -23.56
C ASP A 405 7.91 10.12 -22.32
N LEU A 406 9.05 10.81 -22.09
CA LEU A 406 9.31 11.58 -20.88
C LEU A 406 9.61 13.07 -21.20
N PRO A 407 9.20 13.98 -20.30
CA PRO A 407 9.61 15.39 -20.40
C PRO A 407 11.14 15.53 -20.29
N GLU A 408 11.74 16.42 -21.09
CA GLU A 408 13.19 16.67 -21.06
C GLU A 408 13.69 17.12 -19.68
N ALA A 409 12.84 17.79 -18.89
CA ALA A 409 13.14 18.21 -17.53
C ALA A 409 13.59 17.06 -16.61
N VAL A 410 13.08 15.83 -16.83
CA VAL A 410 13.46 14.63 -16.08
C VAL A 410 14.96 14.34 -16.14
N PHE A 411 15.60 14.70 -17.25
CA PHE A 411 17.02 14.43 -17.54
C PHE A 411 17.95 15.59 -17.18
N THR A 412 17.43 16.81 -17.22
CA THR A 412 18.26 18.03 -17.24
C THR A 412 18.01 18.98 -16.08
N GLN A 413 17.03 18.66 -15.23
CA GLN A 413 16.66 19.49 -14.07
C GLN A 413 16.67 18.67 -12.78
N GLU A 414 16.72 19.37 -11.66
CA GLU A 414 16.45 18.76 -10.37
C GLU A 414 15.05 18.15 -10.31
N ALA A 415 14.82 17.21 -9.42
CA ALA A 415 13.50 16.64 -9.19
C ALA A 415 12.51 17.78 -8.90
N TRP A 416 11.41 17.80 -9.66
CA TRP A 416 10.43 18.87 -9.53
C TRP A 416 9.88 18.96 -8.10
N VAL A 417 9.79 20.18 -7.58
CA VAL A 417 9.14 20.50 -6.31
C VAL A 417 8.14 21.63 -6.53
N PRO A 418 7.05 21.72 -5.74
CA PRO A 418 6.10 22.81 -5.83
C PRO A 418 6.76 24.17 -5.60
N ALA A 419 6.28 25.19 -6.30
CA ALA A 419 6.77 26.55 -6.12
C ALA A 419 6.49 27.05 -4.69
N VAL A 420 7.51 27.61 -4.05
CA VAL A 420 7.40 28.25 -2.74
C VAL A 420 6.75 29.62 -2.92
N SER A 421 5.67 29.89 -2.19
CA SER A 421 4.89 31.13 -2.19
C SER A 421 5.17 31.98 -0.95
N ALA A 422 4.72 33.25 -0.98
CA ALA A 422 4.85 34.13 0.17
C ALA A 422 3.88 33.73 1.30
N PRO A 423 4.34 33.55 2.56
CA PRO A 423 3.50 33.09 3.67
C PRO A 423 2.58 34.20 4.23
N ASP A 424 2.92 35.46 3.99
CA ASP A 424 2.24 36.64 4.56
C ASP A 424 0.93 37.03 3.83
N ARG A 425 0.61 36.35 2.71
CA ARG A 425 -0.56 36.66 1.89
C ARG A 425 -1.10 35.47 1.14
N VAL A 426 -2.42 35.37 1.01
CA VAL A 426 -3.12 34.30 0.27
C VAL A 426 -2.64 34.23 -1.18
N ALA A 427 -2.56 35.37 -1.85
CA ALA A 427 -2.20 35.48 -3.26
C ALA A 427 -0.77 35.99 -3.43
N ASP A 428 0.17 35.11 -3.77
CA ASP A 428 1.51 35.51 -4.18
C ASP A 428 1.49 35.93 -5.65
N ARG A 429 1.73 37.24 -5.87
CA ARG A 429 1.71 37.81 -7.21
C ARG A 429 2.79 37.25 -8.13
N ARG A 430 3.91 36.79 -7.59
CA ARG A 430 5.02 36.19 -8.35
C ARG A 430 4.60 34.87 -8.95
N THR A 431 4.13 33.95 -8.10
CA THR A 431 3.70 32.60 -8.51
C THR A 431 2.47 32.67 -9.42
N LEU A 432 1.48 33.54 -9.12
CA LEU A 432 0.32 33.73 -9.99
C LEU A 432 0.68 34.33 -11.36
N ARG A 433 1.67 35.22 -11.45
CA ARG A 433 2.13 35.72 -12.75
C ARG A 433 2.80 34.62 -13.58
N GLN A 434 3.60 33.78 -12.94
CA GLN A 434 4.24 32.63 -13.59
C GLN A 434 3.19 31.62 -14.07
N ALA A 435 2.22 31.28 -13.22
CA ALA A 435 1.10 30.44 -13.59
C ALA A 435 0.28 30.99 -14.76
N GLY A 436 0.01 32.32 -14.75
CA GLY A 436 -0.67 32.99 -15.86
C GLY A 436 0.08 32.89 -17.19
N LYS A 437 1.43 32.99 -17.15
CA LYS A 437 2.27 32.82 -18.33
C LYS A 437 2.20 31.39 -18.88
N LEU A 438 2.23 30.38 -18.03
CA LEU A 438 2.07 28.97 -18.45
C LEU A 438 0.72 28.74 -19.14
N LEU A 439 -0.36 29.33 -18.62
CA LEU A 439 -1.67 29.24 -19.23
C LEU A 439 -1.73 29.94 -20.60
N ASP A 440 -1.08 31.14 -20.74
CA ASP A 440 -0.98 31.83 -22.03
C ASP A 440 -0.21 30.97 -23.04
N GLU A 441 0.92 30.39 -22.66
CA GLU A 441 1.73 29.48 -23.49
C GLU A 441 0.98 28.17 -23.84
N ALA A 442 0.07 27.72 -22.99
CA ALA A 442 -0.83 26.58 -23.26
C ALA A 442 -2.03 26.98 -24.16
N GLY A 443 -2.13 28.26 -24.59
CA GLY A 443 -3.20 28.72 -25.46
C GLY A 443 -4.49 29.12 -24.75
N TRP A 444 -4.47 29.26 -23.42
CA TRP A 444 -5.59 29.75 -22.64
C TRP A 444 -5.45 31.24 -22.36
N VAL A 445 -6.14 32.09 -23.14
CA VAL A 445 -6.06 33.57 -23.03
C VAL A 445 -7.26 34.12 -22.29
N VAL A 446 -7.06 35.23 -21.55
CA VAL A 446 -8.13 35.87 -20.77
C VAL A 446 -9.17 36.49 -21.72
N GLY A 447 -10.43 36.05 -21.60
CA GLY A 447 -11.56 36.56 -22.36
C GLY A 447 -12.10 37.89 -21.84
N ALA A 448 -13.10 38.44 -22.52
CA ALA A 448 -13.70 39.74 -22.17
C ALA A 448 -14.44 39.71 -20.80
N ASP A 449 -14.87 38.53 -20.37
CA ASP A 449 -15.51 38.28 -19.06
C ASP A 449 -14.52 37.98 -17.94
N GLY A 450 -13.22 38.04 -18.22
CA GLY A 450 -12.15 37.73 -17.28
C GLY A 450 -11.85 36.23 -17.14
N ILE A 451 -12.61 35.35 -17.77
CA ILE A 451 -12.35 33.92 -17.77
C ILE A 451 -11.46 33.55 -18.97
N ARG A 452 -10.49 32.69 -18.77
CA ARG A 452 -9.63 32.17 -19.83
C ARG A 452 -10.40 31.27 -20.78
N GLN A 453 -10.06 31.39 -22.07
CA GLN A 453 -10.64 30.57 -23.13
C GLN A 453 -9.56 30.12 -24.11
N ASN A 454 -9.76 28.96 -24.73
CA ASN A 454 -8.90 28.47 -25.79
C ASN A 454 -9.28 29.06 -27.16
N ALA A 455 -8.55 28.68 -28.22
CA ALA A 455 -8.80 29.16 -29.59
C ALA A 455 -10.19 28.76 -30.13
N ALA A 456 -10.84 27.72 -29.57
CA ALA A 456 -12.20 27.32 -29.92
C ALA A 456 -13.28 28.12 -29.17
N GLY A 457 -12.90 29.00 -28.23
CA GLY A 457 -13.83 29.75 -27.38
C GLY A 457 -14.34 28.97 -26.17
N GLU A 458 -13.78 27.79 -25.89
CA GLU A 458 -14.13 27.02 -24.70
C GLU A 458 -13.49 27.63 -23.46
N LYS A 459 -14.29 27.81 -22.40
CA LYS A 459 -13.82 28.42 -21.15
C LYS A 459 -12.99 27.43 -20.33
N LEU A 460 -11.94 27.92 -19.68
CA LEU A 460 -11.15 27.17 -18.71
C LEU A 460 -11.95 27.07 -17.41
N GLN A 461 -12.58 25.94 -17.24
CA GLN A 461 -13.43 25.63 -16.09
C GLN A 461 -13.01 24.28 -15.50
N VAL A 462 -12.99 24.19 -14.17
CA VAL A 462 -12.67 22.97 -13.42
C VAL A 462 -13.61 22.80 -12.24
N GLU A 463 -13.90 21.54 -11.89
CA GLU A 463 -14.70 21.16 -10.73
C GLU A 463 -13.84 20.47 -9.67
N PHE A 464 -13.94 20.96 -8.42
CA PHE A 464 -13.40 20.24 -7.26
C PHE A 464 -14.50 19.39 -6.63
N LEU A 465 -14.33 18.08 -6.66
CA LEU A 465 -15.16 17.15 -5.90
C LEU A 465 -14.69 17.13 -4.45
N ASN A 466 -15.56 17.51 -3.53
CA ASN A 466 -15.26 17.60 -2.10
C ASN A 466 -16.38 16.96 -1.27
N ASP A 467 -16.02 16.08 -0.32
CA ASP A 467 -16.94 15.44 0.62
C ASP A 467 -16.69 15.87 2.09
N SER A 468 -15.64 16.66 2.33
CA SER A 468 -15.23 17.05 3.68
C SER A 468 -15.43 18.53 3.96
N PRO A 469 -16.28 18.90 4.94
CA PRO A 469 -16.41 20.29 5.40
C PRO A 469 -15.10 20.89 5.89
N SER A 470 -14.23 20.06 6.47
CA SER A 470 -12.94 20.50 7.01
C SER A 470 -11.99 21.02 5.94
N PHE A 471 -12.14 20.55 4.70
CA PHE A 471 -11.33 20.98 3.56
C PHE A 471 -11.81 22.30 2.94
N GLU A 472 -13.05 22.73 3.15
CA GLU A 472 -13.60 23.97 2.56
C GLU A 472 -12.74 25.19 2.93
N ARG A 473 -12.30 25.31 4.20
CA ARG A 473 -11.46 26.43 4.65
C ARG A 473 -10.09 26.48 3.94
N ILE A 474 -9.65 25.35 3.36
CA ILE A 474 -8.37 25.24 2.65
C ILE A 474 -8.59 25.44 1.15
N VAL A 475 -9.66 24.89 0.61
CA VAL A 475 -10.00 24.96 -0.81
C VAL A 475 -10.43 26.38 -1.20
N ASN A 476 -11.20 27.10 -0.35
CA ASN A 476 -11.72 28.42 -0.68
C ASN A 476 -10.64 29.46 -1.05
N PRO A 477 -9.55 29.64 -0.27
CA PRO A 477 -8.45 30.53 -0.66
C PRO A 477 -7.75 30.11 -1.96
N TYR A 478 -7.67 28.81 -2.19
CA TYR A 478 -7.11 28.26 -3.42
C TYR A 478 -7.99 28.59 -4.64
N VAL A 479 -9.31 28.42 -4.52
CA VAL A 479 -10.30 28.77 -5.54
C VAL A 479 -10.26 30.28 -5.88
N GLU A 480 -10.09 31.14 -4.86
CA GLU A 480 -9.90 32.58 -5.10
C GLU A 480 -8.67 32.86 -5.96
N ASN A 481 -7.54 32.19 -5.71
CA ASN A 481 -6.33 32.34 -6.50
C ASN A 481 -6.52 31.82 -7.94
N LEU A 482 -7.23 30.71 -8.13
CA LEU A 482 -7.60 30.22 -9.47
C LEU A 482 -8.49 31.21 -10.21
N GLY A 483 -9.47 31.83 -9.53
CA GLY A 483 -10.30 32.89 -10.08
C GLY A 483 -9.47 34.11 -10.53
N ARG A 484 -8.42 34.49 -9.77
CA ARG A 484 -7.47 35.58 -10.16
C ARG A 484 -6.66 35.23 -11.41
N LEU A 485 -6.46 33.94 -11.69
CA LEU A 485 -5.85 33.48 -12.95
C LEU A 485 -6.84 33.44 -14.12
N GLY A 486 -8.13 33.70 -13.88
CA GLY A 486 -9.17 33.61 -14.91
C GLY A 486 -9.67 32.17 -15.12
N ILE A 487 -9.51 31.28 -14.14
CA ILE A 487 -10.05 29.92 -14.15
C ILE A 487 -11.40 29.95 -13.45
N ALA A 488 -12.46 29.49 -14.11
CA ALA A 488 -13.76 29.31 -13.51
C ALA A 488 -13.74 28.01 -12.67
N VAL A 489 -14.08 28.11 -11.38
CA VAL A 489 -14.04 26.94 -10.49
C VAL A 489 -15.44 26.67 -9.95
N LYS A 490 -15.88 25.43 -10.08
CA LYS A 490 -17.04 24.87 -9.40
C LYS A 490 -16.55 24.05 -8.21
N THR A 491 -17.01 24.39 -7.02
CA THR A 491 -16.83 23.56 -5.83
C THR A 491 -18.17 22.93 -5.49
N GLU A 492 -18.23 21.63 -5.49
CA GLU A 492 -19.42 20.89 -5.12
C GLU A 492 -19.09 19.98 -3.93
N ARG A 493 -19.74 20.26 -2.80
CA ARG A 493 -19.72 19.35 -1.68
C ARG A 493 -20.84 18.36 -1.82
N VAL A 494 -20.50 17.10 -1.80
CA VAL A 494 -21.42 15.98 -1.87
C VAL A 494 -21.29 15.09 -0.65
N GLU A 495 -22.26 14.24 -0.42
CA GLU A 495 -22.16 13.19 0.61
C GLU A 495 -21.05 12.19 0.25
N ASN A 496 -20.39 11.62 1.27
CA ASN A 496 -19.24 10.73 1.08
C ASN A 496 -19.54 9.55 0.14
N ALA A 497 -20.71 8.90 0.27
CA ALA A 497 -21.12 7.82 -0.62
C ALA A 497 -21.26 8.27 -2.09
N GLN A 498 -21.77 9.48 -2.32
CA GLN A 498 -21.86 10.05 -3.66
C GLN A 498 -20.48 10.38 -4.22
N ALA A 499 -19.57 10.93 -3.40
CA ALA A 499 -18.19 11.20 -3.80
C ALA A 499 -17.49 9.91 -4.25
N GLN A 500 -17.61 8.84 -3.45
CA GLN A 500 -17.03 7.53 -3.78
C GLN A 500 -17.57 6.96 -5.09
N GLU A 501 -18.90 7.05 -5.34
CA GLU A 501 -19.48 6.58 -6.60
C GLU A 501 -19.02 7.40 -7.80
N ARG A 502 -18.85 8.73 -7.66
CA ARG A 502 -18.30 9.58 -8.69
C ARG A 502 -16.83 9.27 -8.96
N GLU A 503 -16.04 9.07 -7.91
CA GLU A 503 -14.63 8.67 -8.04
C GLU A 503 -14.48 7.32 -8.76
N LYS A 504 -15.27 6.30 -8.39
CA LYS A 504 -15.26 4.98 -9.06
C LYS A 504 -15.51 5.09 -10.56
N LYS A 505 -16.37 6.02 -10.98
CA LYS A 505 -16.74 6.28 -12.39
C LYS A 505 -15.84 7.32 -13.06
N PHE A 506 -14.85 7.85 -12.34
CA PHE A 506 -14.00 8.96 -12.78
C PHE A 506 -14.80 10.20 -13.21
N ASP A 507 -15.95 10.45 -12.56
CA ASP A 507 -16.80 11.61 -12.80
C ASP A 507 -16.43 12.78 -11.89
N PHE A 508 -15.27 13.36 -12.15
CA PHE A 508 -14.73 14.54 -11.49
C PHE A 508 -13.67 15.18 -12.41
N ASP A 509 -13.29 16.42 -12.11
CA ASP A 509 -12.13 17.06 -12.69
C ASP A 509 -10.92 16.99 -11.73
N ILE A 510 -11.13 17.39 -10.48
CA ILE A 510 -10.13 17.36 -9.41
C ILE A 510 -10.76 16.74 -8.17
N THR A 511 -10.08 15.76 -7.55
CA THR A 511 -10.51 15.13 -6.28
C THR A 511 -9.36 15.08 -5.29
N THR A 512 -9.69 14.96 -4.00
CA THR A 512 -8.69 14.78 -2.93
C THR A 512 -8.46 13.30 -2.68
N ARG A 513 -7.21 12.84 -2.76
CA ARG A 513 -6.85 11.45 -2.46
C ARG A 513 -5.51 11.38 -1.73
N ARG A 514 -5.35 10.38 -0.86
CA ARG A 514 -4.08 10.00 -0.24
C ARG A 514 -3.77 8.54 -0.54
N TYR A 515 -2.56 8.29 -1.03
CA TYR A 515 -2.02 6.94 -1.12
C TYR A 515 -0.98 6.72 -0.02
N SER A 516 -1.01 5.57 0.60
CA SER A 516 0.07 5.11 1.46
C SER A 516 1.11 4.43 0.58
N MET A 517 2.35 4.90 0.66
CA MET A 517 3.44 4.35 -0.14
C MET A 517 4.22 3.33 0.69
N SER A 518 4.63 2.24 0.03
CA SER A 518 5.42 1.17 0.65
C SER A 518 6.90 1.56 0.72
N GLN A 519 7.62 1.04 1.72
CA GLN A 519 9.09 1.03 1.77
C GLN A 519 9.68 -0.09 0.90
N THR A 520 8.85 -0.99 0.40
CA THR A 520 9.22 -2.01 -0.57
C THR A 520 8.09 -2.08 -1.61
N PRO A 521 7.99 -1.03 -2.47
CA PRO A 521 6.93 -0.95 -3.46
C PRO A 521 7.08 -2.02 -4.55
N GLY A 522 5.96 -2.38 -5.15
CA GLY A 522 5.88 -3.40 -6.18
C GLY A 522 4.59 -3.38 -6.98
N ALA A 523 3.89 -4.50 -7.04
CA ALA A 523 2.72 -4.72 -7.91
C ALA A 523 1.56 -3.75 -7.64
N GLU A 524 1.44 -3.18 -6.44
CA GLU A 524 0.43 -2.15 -6.14
C GLU A 524 0.57 -0.89 -7.00
N LEU A 525 1.79 -0.60 -7.47
CA LEU A 525 2.04 0.55 -8.33
C LEU A 525 1.33 0.43 -9.69
N ARG A 526 1.13 -0.79 -10.20
CA ARG A 526 0.32 -1.01 -11.40
C ARG A 526 -1.13 -0.57 -11.19
N ALA A 527 -1.68 -0.86 -10.02
CA ALA A 527 -3.04 -0.45 -9.69
C ALA A 527 -3.19 1.07 -9.56
N MET A 528 -2.11 1.78 -9.14
CA MET A 528 -2.11 3.23 -8.90
C MET A 528 -1.73 4.04 -10.14
N PHE A 529 -0.78 3.55 -10.96
CA PHE A 529 -0.16 4.34 -12.03
C PHE A 529 -0.01 3.59 -13.35
N GLY A 530 -0.35 2.30 -13.41
CA GLY A 530 -0.20 1.48 -14.62
C GLY A 530 -1.22 1.84 -15.69
N SER A 531 -0.80 1.87 -16.95
CA SER A 531 -1.65 2.17 -18.10
C SER A 531 -2.85 1.23 -18.21
N GLU A 532 -2.68 -0.04 -17.82
CA GLU A 532 -3.74 -1.07 -17.88
C GLU A 532 -4.94 -0.75 -16.98
N THR A 533 -4.74 0.05 -15.92
CA THR A 533 -5.77 0.42 -14.96
C THR A 533 -6.38 1.81 -15.21
N ALA A 534 -5.82 2.58 -16.14
CA ALA A 534 -6.23 3.95 -16.42
C ALA A 534 -7.71 4.11 -16.83
N GLY A 535 -8.30 3.11 -17.49
CA GLY A 535 -9.69 3.12 -17.94
C GLY A 535 -10.61 2.20 -17.13
N VAL A 536 -10.12 1.54 -16.08
CA VAL A 536 -10.89 0.54 -15.33
C VAL A 536 -11.63 1.22 -14.17
N GLU A 537 -12.96 1.26 -14.25
CA GLU A 537 -13.80 1.84 -13.19
C GLU A 537 -13.50 1.19 -11.83
N GLY A 538 -13.40 2.03 -10.80
CA GLY A 538 -13.08 1.59 -9.45
C GLY A 538 -11.62 1.20 -9.23
N SER A 539 -10.73 1.38 -10.23
CA SER A 539 -9.29 1.19 -10.05
C SER A 539 -8.69 2.30 -9.16
N ASN A 540 -7.52 2.01 -8.60
CA ASN A 540 -6.76 3.00 -7.82
C ASN A 540 -6.02 4.02 -8.70
N ASN A 541 -6.03 3.90 -10.02
CA ASN A 541 -5.43 4.89 -10.93
C ASN A 541 -6.38 6.10 -11.08
N ILE A 542 -6.54 6.85 -9.99
CA ILE A 542 -7.49 7.95 -9.91
C ILE A 542 -7.19 9.05 -10.93
N ALA A 543 -5.92 9.35 -11.16
CA ALA A 543 -5.49 10.34 -12.14
C ALA A 543 -5.69 9.89 -13.59
N GLY A 544 -5.72 8.59 -13.87
CA GLY A 544 -5.75 8.07 -15.24
C GLY A 544 -4.40 8.14 -15.94
N VAL A 545 -3.33 7.87 -15.18
CA VAL A 545 -1.97 7.78 -15.74
C VAL A 545 -1.93 6.66 -16.77
N ALA A 546 -1.49 6.98 -17.99
CA ALA A 546 -1.28 6.03 -19.08
C ALA A 546 -0.01 6.45 -19.83
N ASN A 547 1.14 5.99 -19.34
CA ASN A 547 2.44 6.37 -19.88
C ASN A 547 3.37 5.14 -19.94
N PRO A 548 3.86 4.76 -21.13
CA PRO A 548 4.72 3.57 -21.29
C PRO A 548 6.01 3.61 -20.47
N ALA A 549 6.56 4.80 -20.21
CA ALA A 549 7.75 4.95 -19.37
C ALA A 549 7.44 4.68 -17.90
N VAL A 550 6.28 5.09 -17.41
CA VAL A 550 5.81 4.75 -16.06
C VAL A 550 5.65 3.22 -15.93
N ASP A 551 5.02 2.56 -16.91
CA ASP A 551 4.88 1.11 -16.92
C ASP A 551 6.24 0.39 -16.94
N ALA A 552 7.21 0.92 -17.69
CA ALA A 552 8.56 0.35 -17.73
C ALA A 552 9.28 0.50 -16.37
N LEU A 553 9.17 1.65 -15.72
CA LEU A 553 9.78 1.89 -14.41
C LEU A 553 9.13 1.03 -13.32
N ILE A 554 7.81 0.82 -13.37
CA ILE A 554 7.13 -0.11 -12.46
C ILE A 554 7.70 -1.53 -12.64
N ARG A 555 7.91 -1.99 -13.89
CA ARG A 555 8.57 -3.30 -14.12
C ARG A 555 9.99 -3.37 -13.56
N HIS A 556 10.79 -2.29 -13.63
CA HIS A 556 12.10 -2.24 -12.99
C HIS A 556 12.02 -2.36 -11.48
N ILE A 557 11.03 -1.70 -10.86
CA ILE A 557 10.77 -1.80 -9.41
C ILE A 557 10.41 -3.23 -9.02
N GLU A 558 9.50 -3.86 -9.74
CA GLU A 558 9.05 -5.23 -9.47
C GLU A 558 10.17 -6.27 -9.62
N ASN A 559 11.07 -6.05 -10.56
CA ASN A 559 12.19 -6.96 -10.87
C ASN A 559 13.49 -6.61 -10.14
N ALA A 560 13.51 -5.60 -9.27
CA ALA A 560 14.69 -5.25 -8.50
C ALA A 560 15.14 -6.42 -7.62
N THR A 561 16.43 -6.77 -7.69
CA THR A 561 17.01 -7.92 -7.01
C THR A 561 17.62 -7.59 -5.66
N ASN A 562 17.84 -6.30 -5.39
CA ASN A 562 18.37 -5.79 -4.14
C ASN A 562 17.80 -4.41 -3.80
N ARG A 563 18.04 -3.95 -2.59
CA ARG A 563 17.54 -2.67 -2.05
C ARG A 563 18.03 -1.46 -2.84
N ASP A 564 19.26 -1.48 -3.32
CA ASP A 564 19.85 -0.35 -4.05
C ASP A 564 19.18 -0.21 -5.44
N GLU A 565 19.00 -1.30 -6.17
CA GLU A 565 18.26 -1.32 -7.43
C GLU A 565 16.82 -0.84 -7.25
N LEU A 566 16.13 -1.32 -6.21
CA LEU A 566 14.79 -0.87 -5.88
C LEU A 566 14.76 0.64 -5.64
N THR A 567 15.67 1.14 -4.81
CA THR A 567 15.74 2.56 -4.45
C THR A 567 15.98 3.43 -5.68
N VAL A 568 16.89 3.02 -6.57
CA VAL A 568 17.16 3.75 -7.83
C VAL A 568 15.93 3.77 -8.74
N ALA A 569 15.26 2.62 -8.92
CA ALA A 569 14.07 2.52 -9.76
C ALA A 569 12.90 3.34 -9.21
N VAL A 570 12.72 3.34 -7.89
CA VAL A 570 11.68 4.15 -7.23
C VAL A 570 11.98 5.65 -7.37
N LYS A 571 13.23 6.08 -7.17
CA LYS A 571 13.64 7.48 -7.40
C LYS A 571 13.38 7.92 -8.85
N ALA A 572 13.69 7.07 -9.82
CA ALA A 572 13.41 7.35 -11.22
C ALA A 572 11.90 7.52 -11.47
N LEU A 573 11.07 6.63 -10.90
CA LEU A 573 9.61 6.73 -11.00
C LEU A 573 9.06 7.98 -10.29
N ASP A 574 9.51 8.28 -9.08
CA ASP A 574 9.12 9.48 -8.33
C ASP A 574 9.39 10.75 -9.13
N ARG A 575 10.60 10.86 -9.71
CA ARG A 575 10.99 11.97 -10.57
C ARG A 575 10.07 12.12 -11.78
N VAL A 576 9.71 11.02 -12.43
CA VAL A 576 8.81 11.02 -13.58
C VAL A 576 7.40 11.44 -13.18
N LEU A 577 6.81 10.81 -12.16
CA LEU A 577 5.45 11.14 -11.72
C LEU A 577 5.31 12.61 -11.31
N ARG A 578 6.33 13.18 -10.66
CA ARG A 578 6.38 14.60 -10.29
C ARG A 578 6.46 15.49 -11.51
N ALA A 579 7.30 15.16 -12.49
CA ALA A 579 7.44 15.92 -13.73
C ALA A 579 6.20 15.84 -14.64
N LEU A 580 5.36 14.85 -14.47
CA LEU A 580 4.07 14.75 -15.18
C LEU A 580 2.98 15.66 -14.59
N HIS A 581 3.19 16.28 -13.44
CA HIS A 581 2.23 17.16 -12.75
C HIS A 581 0.84 16.55 -12.62
N ILE A 582 0.77 15.26 -12.19
CA ILE A 582 -0.51 14.53 -12.15
C ILE A 582 -1.39 14.90 -10.93
N TRP A 583 -0.83 15.67 -10.00
CA TRP A 583 -1.46 16.07 -8.76
C TRP A 583 -0.94 17.43 -8.28
N VAL A 584 -1.68 18.07 -7.38
CA VAL A 584 -1.19 19.21 -6.60
C VAL A 584 -0.84 18.70 -5.21
N PRO A 585 0.45 18.63 -4.86
CA PRO A 585 0.87 18.13 -3.55
C PRO A 585 0.30 19.00 -2.43
N GLN A 586 -0.18 18.35 -1.37
CA GLN A 586 -0.69 19.03 -0.19
C GLN A 586 0.40 19.09 0.89
N TRP A 587 0.26 18.35 1.98
CA TRP A 587 1.15 18.41 3.14
C TRP A 587 1.19 17.07 3.87
N TYR A 588 2.19 16.91 4.70
CA TYR A 588 2.32 15.80 5.61
C TYR A 588 2.85 16.26 6.97
N LYS A 589 2.79 15.41 7.97
CA LYS A 589 3.50 15.56 9.24
C LYS A 589 4.42 14.36 9.47
N PRO A 590 5.73 14.57 9.74
CA PRO A 590 6.68 13.47 9.95
C PRO A 590 6.66 12.94 11.38
N VAL A 591 5.53 13.09 12.08
CA VAL A 591 5.40 12.79 13.49
C VAL A 591 4.01 12.22 13.82
N HIS A 592 3.95 11.42 14.86
CA HIS A 592 2.72 11.04 15.52
C HIS A 592 2.38 12.04 16.63
N ASN A 593 1.29 12.76 16.49
CA ASN A 593 0.73 13.59 17.57
C ASN A 593 -0.27 12.73 18.34
N ILE A 594 0.07 12.31 19.54
CA ILE A 594 -0.75 11.40 20.33
C ILE A 594 -1.20 12.01 21.65
N ALA A 595 -2.40 11.67 22.07
CA ALA A 595 -2.90 11.95 23.38
C ALA A 595 -3.57 10.71 23.99
N TYR A 596 -3.28 10.43 25.26
CA TYR A 596 -3.83 9.26 25.94
C TYR A 596 -3.93 9.47 27.44
N PHE A 597 -4.90 8.83 28.07
CA PHE A 597 -4.97 8.78 29.53
C PHE A 597 -3.76 8.01 30.07
N ASP A 598 -3.06 8.57 31.08
CA ASP A 598 -1.80 8.02 31.62
C ASP A 598 -2.04 6.73 32.41
N MET A 599 -2.46 5.71 31.69
CA MET A 599 -2.67 4.35 32.21
C MET A 599 -2.01 3.27 31.33
N PHE A 600 -1.17 3.69 30.41
CA PHE A 600 -0.44 2.81 29.53
C PHE A 600 1.06 2.93 29.74
N GLU A 601 1.76 1.85 29.44
CA GLU A 601 3.22 1.79 29.32
C GLU A 601 3.57 1.25 27.93
N ARG A 602 4.79 1.54 27.50
CA ARG A 602 5.30 1.12 26.18
C ARG A 602 6.76 0.70 26.25
N PRO A 603 7.27 -0.12 25.29
CA PRO A 603 8.64 -0.61 25.32
C PRO A 603 9.70 0.41 24.87
N TYR A 604 9.30 1.60 24.43
CA TYR A 604 10.17 2.68 23.95
C TYR A 604 9.80 4.01 24.62
N THR A 605 10.74 4.95 24.68
CA THR A 605 10.51 6.30 25.22
C THR A 605 10.11 7.28 24.12
N ASP A 606 11.03 7.64 23.23
CA ASP A 606 10.85 8.71 22.25
C ASP A 606 10.83 8.23 20.80
N THR A 607 11.35 7.03 20.55
CA THR A 607 11.49 6.48 19.20
C THR A 607 10.69 5.20 19.08
N PRO A 608 9.49 5.26 18.48
CA PRO A 608 8.71 4.07 18.19
C PRO A 608 9.38 3.20 17.11
N PRO A 609 8.97 1.95 16.96
CA PRO A 609 9.35 1.17 15.79
C PRO A 609 9.01 1.92 14.50
N PRO A 610 9.87 1.89 13.47
CA PRO A 610 9.74 2.78 12.31
C PRO A 610 8.46 2.60 11.49
N ARG A 611 7.78 1.45 11.63
CA ARG A 611 6.59 1.15 10.82
C ARG A 611 5.26 1.34 11.52
N SER A 612 5.23 1.46 12.86
CA SER A 612 4.01 1.66 13.63
C SER A 612 4.32 2.03 15.07
N LEU A 613 3.46 2.81 15.70
CA LEU A 613 3.47 3.03 17.15
C LEU A 613 3.30 1.72 17.93
N GLY A 614 2.54 0.77 17.38
CA GLY A 614 2.22 -0.48 18.04
C GLY A 614 1.32 -0.33 19.27
N GLU A 615 0.60 0.79 19.39
CA GLU A 615 -0.15 1.21 20.57
C GLU A 615 -1.20 0.18 21.03
N SER A 616 -1.86 -0.48 20.11
CA SER A 616 -2.85 -1.52 20.43
C SER A 616 -2.25 -2.92 20.55
N SER A 617 -0.96 -3.10 20.19
CA SER A 617 -0.30 -4.40 20.11
C SER A 617 0.78 -4.60 21.16
N ILE A 618 1.78 -3.67 21.21
CA ILE A 618 2.97 -3.83 22.06
C ILE A 618 2.97 -2.96 23.32
N TRP A 619 2.05 -1.99 23.44
CA TRP A 619 1.84 -1.28 24.69
C TRP A 619 1.08 -2.19 25.67
N TRP A 620 1.07 -1.81 26.94
CA TRP A 620 0.34 -2.56 27.98
C TRP A 620 -0.32 -1.62 29.00
N PHE A 621 -1.34 -2.16 29.65
CA PHE A 621 -2.09 -1.48 30.67
C PHE A 621 -1.35 -1.50 32.03
N ASN A 622 -1.30 -0.34 32.72
CA ASN A 622 -0.79 -0.20 34.06
C ASN A 622 -1.96 -0.04 35.05
N PRO A 623 -2.27 -1.06 35.86
CA PRO A 623 -3.43 -1.04 36.76
C PRO A 623 -3.30 0.01 37.87
N ASP A 624 -2.09 0.28 38.38
CA ASP A 624 -1.85 1.24 39.44
C ASP A 624 -2.13 2.69 38.97
N LYS A 625 -1.64 3.05 37.78
CA LYS A 625 -1.93 4.31 37.13
C LYS A 625 -3.45 4.47 36.86
N ALA A 626 -4.08 3.44 36.34
CA ALA A 626 -5.52 3.45 36.07
C ALA A 626 -6.34 3.59 37.36
N GLN A 627 -5.92 2.96 38.47
CA GLN A 627 -6.55 3.12 39.76
C GLN A 627 -6.41 4.56 40.30
N ALA A 628 -5.22 5.15 40.14
CA ALA A 628 -4.98 6.54 40.52
C ALA A 628 -5.86 7.50 39.71
N LEU A 629 -6.03 7.30 38.40
CA LEU A 629 -6.92 8.11 37.57
C LEU A 629 -8.39 7.97 37.98
N ARG A 630 -8.87 6.76 38.30
CA ARG A 630 -10.23 6.54 38.80
C ARG A 630 -10.45 7.23 40.16
N ALA A 631 -9.50 7.09 41.08
CA ALA A 631 -9.56 7.75 42.38
C ALA A 631 -9.58 9.29 42.27
N ALA A 632 -8.94 9.84 41.25
CA ALA A 632 -8.93 11.26 40.92
C ALA A 632 -10.20 11.72 40.17
N GLY A 633 -11.09 10.82 39.77
CA GLY A 633 -12.27 11.10 38.97
C GLY A 633 -11.99 11.40 37.47
N ALA A 634 -10.82 11.00 36.98
CA ALA A 634 -10.43 11.17 35.58
C ALA A 634 -11.04 10.12 34.64
N LEU A 635 -11.31 8.94 35.19
CA LEU A 635 -11.96 7.82 34.49
C LEU A 635 -13.23 7.41 35.22
N ARG A 636 -14.27 7.06 34.48
CA ARG A 636 -15.55 6.55 34.99
C ARG A 636 -15.54 5.06 35.25
#